data_0ec641e9cd4b97dd9bb2220e964e97ed
#
_entry.id   0ec641e9cd4b97dd9bb2220e964e97ed
#
_cell.length_a   1.000
_cell.length_b   1.000
_cell.length_c   1.000
_cell.angle_alpha   90.00
_cell.angle_beta   90.00
_cell.angle_gamma   90.00
#
_symmetry.space_group_name_H-M   'P 1'
#
loop_
_entity.id
_entity.type
_entity.pdbx_description
1 polymer ?
#
loop_
_entity_poly.entity_id
_entity_poly.type
_entity_poly.pdbx_seq_one_letter_code
_entity_poly.pdbx_strand_id
1 'polypeptide(L)'
;MMKKTMAVAVLMLTALTVGATEKRFDSPDGKMTVIVNDEGGKPTYQVVRGGVTFLERSPLGVNTNVADLTTGLTMKECEVRTVNDEYTLKTTKQSHVRYEATEAVCQFEKDGWHALDVIFRVTGRDVAFRYKLYSKKNRGGETLVAVVKDEASGFVMPEGTTTFLCPQSKPMGGFARTSPSYETGYTLDDTMGKNGWGEGYSFPCLFKVPSVAVLQQQAGQGWVLISETGTDGNYVACRLLNDGGAKYKIGFPQPGEMNGQGSTTAAVSLPSVTPWRTITCGETLKNIVETTVANDLVQPKYKASKDYTYGKGSWSWIIGMDSSCNFDEQKRYIDFSAAMGWRSVLIDAFWDRQIGYEKMAELARYGKSKGVGIFLWYNSNGQWNDAPQTPIGKMDRSAARRQEMKWMKDNGILGIKVDFFGGDKQPMMQLYEDILTDANEFGIQCIFHGCTLPRGWERMYPNYVASEAVLASENLHFGQGACDAEARNACIHTFIRNTVGSMDFGGSTLNKYYNADNQHGTVRKTSDVFALATAVLFQSSVQHFAMAPNNLTDAPAWAVDFMKQVPTTWDEVQFIDGYPGQYVIMARRSGSTWYVAGINAADQPVKRTLTLPMLETGTAQLYMNGQLTQVKLPKKKTLKVEIPTNGGVVIVQ
;
A
#
# COMPACT_ATOMS: atom_id res chain seq x y z
N MET A 1 -44.64 -22.49 -76.71
CA MET A 1 -44.29 -21.43 -75.73
C MET A 1 -44.33 -22.03 -74.32
N MET A 2 -43.20 -22.48 -73.81
CA MET A 2 -43.09 -23.01 -72.42
C MET A 2 -42.59 -21.92 -71.50
N LYS A 3 -43.40 -21.57 -70.52
CA LYS A 3 -42.97 -20.65 -69.43
C LYS A 3 -42.17 -21.46 -68.39
N LYS A 4 -40.89 -21.14 -68.22
CA LYS A 4 -40.06 -21.66 -67.13
C LYS A 4 -40.34 -20.80 -65.86
N THR A 5 -40.85 -21.43 -64.82
CA THR A 5 -41.01 -20.87 -63.52
C THR A 5 -39.71 -21.09 -62.74
N MET A 6 -39.03 -20.03 -62.36
CA MET A 6 -37.81 -20.06 -61.57
C MET A 6 -38.18 -19.95 -60.09
N ALA A 7 -38.00 -21.01 -59.32
CA ALA A 7 -38.19 -21.01 -57.86
C ALA A 7 -36.93 -20.42 -57.21
N VAL A 8 -37.08 -19.28 -56.53
CA VAL A 8 -36.03 -18.71 -55.66
C VAL A 8 -36.17 -19.32 -54.28
N ALA A 9 -35.20 -20.15 -53.91
CA ALA A 9 -35.06 -20.64 -52.55
C ALA A 9 -34.43 -19.53 -51.66
N VAL A 10 -35.20 -18.95 -50.77
CA VAL A 10 -34.72 -18.05 -49.70
C VAL A 10 -34.16 -18.92 -48.60
N LEU A 11 -32.82 -18.98 -48.47
CA LEU A 11 -32.16 -19.53 -47.28
C LEU A 11 -32.33 -18.52 -46.14
N MET A 12 -33.24 -18.80 -45.19
CA MET A 12 -33.25 -18.12 -43.91
C MET A 12 -32.08 -18.63 -43.08
N LEU A 13 -31.02 -17.83 -42.97
CA LEU A 13 -30.01 -17.98 -41.93
C LEU A 13 -30.65 -17.56 -40.59
N THR A 14 -31.10 -18.53 -39.81
CA THR A 14 -31.42 -18.31 -38.39
C THR A 14 -30.09 -18.11 -37.67
N ALA A 15 -29.70 -16.87 -37.43
CA ALA A 15 -28.69 -16.54 -36.46
C ALA A 15 -29.22 -16.98 -35.09
N LEU A 16 -28.71 -18.07 -34.56
CA LEU A 16 -28.86 -18.40 -33.15
C LEU A 16 -28.19 -17.32 -32.35
N THR A 17 -28.95 -16.34 -31.88
CA THR A 17 -28.49 -15.44 -30.82
C THR A 17 -28.36 -16.30 -29.57
N VAL A 18 -27.13 -16.71 -29.24
CA VAL A 18 -26.82 -17.21 -27.91
C VAL A 18 -27.12 -16.06 -26.97
N GLY A 19 -28.16 -16.18 -26.17
CA GLY A 19 -28.50 -15.14 -25.19
C GLY A 19 -27.36 -14.95 -24.21
N ALA A 20 -27.05 -13.72 -23.88
CA ALA A 20 -26.04 -13.40 -22.87
C ALA A 20 -26.35 -14.10 -21.55
N THR A 21 -25.35 -14.71 -20.93
CA THR A 21 -25.47 -15.29 -19.59
C THR A 21 -25.15 -14.25 -18.54
N GLU A 22 -26.07 -13.99 -17.60
CA GLU A 22 -25.86 -13.13 -16.46
C GLU A 22 -25.89 -13.93 -15.16
N LYS A 23 -24.94 -13.70 -14.27
CA LYS A 23 -24.88 -14.27 -12.93
C LYS A 23 -24.72 -13.17 -11.91
N ARG A 24 -25.43 -13.33 -10.77
CA ARG A 24 -25.40 -12.42 -9.64
C ARG A 24 -25.04 -13.18 -8.38
N PHE A 25 -24.20 -12.59 -7.55
CA PHE A 25 -23.86 -13.14 -6.25
C PHE A 25 -23.61 -12.02 -5.26
N ASP A 26 -24.05 -12.25 -4.02
CA ASP A 26 -24.01 -11.27 -2.95
C ASP A 26 -22.93 -11.59 -1.93
N SER A 27 -22.46 -10.59 -1.20
CA SER A 27 -21.66 -10.77 0.01
C SER A 27 -22.45 -11.54 1.08
N PRO A 28 -21.79 -12.17 2.07
CA PRO A 28 -22.47 -12.91 3.14
C PRO A 28 -23.48 -12.06 3.93
N ASP A 29 -23.22 -10.74 4.08
CA ASP A 29 -24.12 -9.79 4.75
C ASP A 29 -25.17 -9.15 3.82
N GLY A 30 -25.19 -9.52 2.52
CA GLY A 30 -26.15 -9.03 1.51
C GLY A 30 -25.97 -7.57 1.11
N LYS A 31 -24.89 -6.89 1.52
CA LYS A 31 -24.71 -5.46 1.22
C LYS A 31 -24.08 -5.19 -0.13
N MET A 32 -23.24 -6.11 -0.62
CA MET A 32 -22.52 -5.99 -1.87
C MET A 32 -23.00 -7.04 -2.85
N THR A 33 -23.27 -6.64 -4.09
CA THR A 33 -23.63 -7.53 -5.20
C THR A 33 -22.64 -7.35 -6.34
N VAL A 34 -22.16 -8.45 -6.88
CA VAL A 34 -21.43 -8.49 -8.15
C VAL A 34 -22.30 -9.12 -9.22
N ILE A 35 -22.34 -8.49 -10.39
CA ILE A 35 -23.08 -8.98 -11.56
C ILE A 35 -22.06 -9.26 -12.65
N VAL A 36 -22.02 -10.50 -13.15
CA VAL A 36 -21.10 -10.92 -14.21
C VAL A 36 -21.91 -11.26 -15.46
N ASN A 37 -21.42 -10.84 -16.62
CA ASN A 37 -22.12 -11.02 -17.90
C ASN A 37 -21.11 -11.33 -19.01
N ASP A 38 -21.51 -12.13 -20.03
CA ASP A 38 -20.70 -12.50 -21.20
C ASP A 38 -21.25 -11.99 -22.53
N GLU A 39 -22.03 -10.93 -22.51
CA GLU A 39 -22.70 -10.37 -23.68
C GLU A 39 -21.72 -10.11 -24.85
N GLY A 40 -22.06 -10.65 -26.02
CA GLY A 40 -21.22 -10.54 -27.21
C GLY A 40 -19.87 -11.26 -27.10
N GLY A 41 -19.75 -12.23 -26.18
CA GLY A 41 -18.52 -12.97 -25.92
C GLY A 41 -17.44 -12.14 -25.22
N LYS A 42 -17.81 -11.04 -24.58
CA LYS A 42 -16.92 -10.15 -23.84
C LYS A 42 -17.29 -10.16 -22.36
N PRO A 43 -16.53 -10.83 -21.49
CA PRO A 43 -16.81 -10.84 -20.07
C PRO A 43 -16.78 -9.44 -19.47
N THR A 44 -17.78 -9.14 -18.65
CA THR A 44 -17.88 -7.89 -17.89
C THR A 44 -18.38 -8.14 -16.48
N TYR A 45 -18.13 -7.20 -15.58
CA TYR A 45 -18.69 -7.20 -14.23
C TYR A 45 -19.20 -5.82 -13.84
N GLN A 46 -20.06 -5.78 -12.84
CA GLN A 46 -20.58 -4.56 -12.23
C GLN A 46 -20.59 -4.73 -10.71
N VAL A 47 -20.38 -3.65 -9.95
CA VAL A 47 -20.41 -3.68 -8.50
C VAL A 47 -21.51 -2.76 -8.00
N VAL A 48 -22.42 -3.34 -7.22
CA VAL A 48 -23.55 -2.64 -6.61
C VAL A 48 -23.50 -2.81 -5.09
N ARG A 49 -23.70 -1.75 -4.35
CA ARG A 49 -23.74 -1.77 -2.89
C ARG A 49 -24.99 -1.04 -2.39
N GLY A 50 -25.80 -1.72 -1.56
CA GLY A 50 -27.03 -1.14 -1.04
C GLY A 50 -27.99 -0.61 -2.12
N GLY A 51 -28.00 -1.22 -3.30
CA GLY A 51 -28.79 -0.78 -4.46
C GLY A 51 -28.17 0.37 -5.27
N VAL A 52 -26.99 0.87 -4.89
CA VAL A 52 -26.24 1.92 -5.60
C VAL A 52 -25.10 1.33 -6.40
N THR A 53 -24.95 1.72 -7.67
CA THR A 53 -23.82 1.30 -8.50
C THR A 53 -22.56 2.06 -8.11
N PHE A 54 -21.53 1.31 -7.69
CA PHE A 54 -20.21 1.83 -7.36
C PHE A 54 -19.20 1.68 -8.51
N LEU A 55 -19.37 0.62 -9.31
CA LEU A 55 -18.70 0.45 -10.60
C LEU A 55 -19.71 0.06 -11.65
N GLU A 56 -19.69 0.76 -12.76
CA GLU A 56 -20.48 0.44 -13.94
C GLU A 56 -19.93 -0.80 -14.65
N ARG A 57 -20.63 -1.30 -15.67
CA ARG A 57 -20.22 -2.46 -16.43
C ARG A 57 -18.77 -2.32 -16.93
N SER A 58 -17.88 -3.07 -16.33
CA SER A 58 -16.42 -3.00 -16.48
C SER A 58 -15.90 -4.26 -17.16
N PRO A 59 -14.94 -4.16 -18.09
CA PRO A 59 -14.44 -5.33 -18.83
C PRO A 59 -13.55 -6.23 -17.97
N LEU A 60 -13.53 -7.52 -18.35
CA LEU A 60 -12.67 -8.58 -17.81
C LEU A 60 -11.92 -9.29 -18.93
N GLY A 61 -10.85 -9.98 -18.59
CA GLY A 61 -10.09 -10.85 -19.47
C GLY A 61 -8.61 -10.53 -19.53
N VAL A 62 -7.85 -11.44 -20.12
CA VAL A 62 -6.40 -11.34 -20.30
C VAL A 62 -6.02 -11.69 -21.73
N ASN A 63 -5.01 -11.03 -22.25
CA ASN A 63 -4.40 -11.33 -23.54
C ASN A 63 -3.08 -12.07 -23.31
N THR A 64 -2.93 -13.24 -23.93
CA THR A 64 -1.73 -14.05 -23.80
C THR A 64 -1.13 -14.38 -25.18
N ASN A 65 0.06 -14.96 -25.21
CA ASN A 65 0.62 -15.52 -26.44
C ASN A 65 -0.07 -16.84 -26.87
N VAL A 66 -0.86 -17.46 -25.98
CA VAL A 66 -1.60 -18.71 -26.27
C VAL A 66 -2.96 -18.42 -26.88
N ALA A 67 -3.66 -17.41 -26.36
CA ALA A 67 -4.95 -16.95 -26.86
C ALA A 67 -5.27 -15.55 -26.34
N ASP A 68 -6.08 -14.82 -27.08
CA ASP A 68 -6.80 -13.65 -26.59
C ASP A 68 -8.02 -14.11 -25.80
N LEU A 69 -7.98 -13.94 -24.47
CA LEU A 69 -9.05 -14.27 -23.53
C LEU A 69 -9.81 -13.02 -23.06
N THR A 70 -9.94 -12.03 -23.95
CA THR A 70 -10.76 -10.82 -23.74
C THR A 70 -12.05 -10.86 -24.55
N THR A 71 -12.12 -11.69 -25.56
CA THR A 71 -13.24 -11.81 -26.50
C THR A 71 -13.47 -13.27 -26.93
N GLY A 72 -14.67 -13.57 -27.43
CA GLY A 72 -15.04 -14.90 -27.89
C GLY A 72 -15.15 -15.92 -26.75
N LEU A 73 -15.50 -15.45 -25.57
CA LEU A 73 -15.67 -16.25 -24.36
C LEU A 73 -17.15 -16.50 -24.08
N THR A 74 -17.47 -17.69 -23.60
CA THR A 74 -18.81 -18.05 -23.15
C THR A 74 -18.76 -18.52 -21.73
N MET A 75 -19.53 -17.89 -20.83
CA MET A 75 -19.66 -18.31 -19.43
C MET A 75 -20.49 -19.61 -19.34
N LYS A 76 -19.95 -20.65 -18.72
CA LYS A 76 -20.61 -21.94 -18.55
C LYS A 76 -21.24 -22.04 -17.18
N GLU A 77 -20.45 -22.07 -16.17
CA GLU A 77 -20.86 -22.22 -14.79
C GLU A 77 -20.28 -21.11 -13.94
N CYS A 78 -20.96 -20.79 -12.85
CA CYS A 78 -20.46 -19.92 -11.80
C CYS A 78 -20.75 -20.62 -10.47
N GLU A 79 -19.74 -21.31 -9.94
CA GLU A 79 -19.82 -21.98 -8.65
C GLU A 79 -19.67 -20.94 -7.54
N VAL A 80 -20.60 -20.91 -6.60
CA VAL A 80 -20.64 -19.94 -5.50
C VAL A 80 -20.57 -20.67 -4.16
N ARG A 81 -19.64 -20.24 -3.29
CA ARG A 81 -19.49 -20.79 -1.94
C ARG A 81 -19.06 -19.74 -0.94
N THR A 82 -19.26 -19.99 0.33
CA THR A 82 -18.68 -19.19 1.42
C THR A 82 -17.26 -19.65 1.70
N VAL A 83 -16.35 -18.69 1.86
CA VAL A 83 -14.98 -18.92 2.29
C VAL A 83 -14.70 -18.15 3.57
N ASN A 84 -14.02 -18.81 4.51
CA ASN A 84 -13.66 -18.24 5.79
C ASN A 84 -12.17 -18.38 6.01
N ASP A 85 -11.58 -17.39 6.67
CA ASP A 85 -10.20 -17.40 7.12
C ASP A 85 -10.09 -16.64 8.44
N GLU A 86 -9.17 -17.04 9.28
CA GLU A 86 -8.89 -16.36 10.55
C GLU A 86 -7.38 -16.32 10.74
N TYR A 87 -6.83 -15.13 10.96
CA TYR A 87 -5.39 -14.98 11.13
C TYR A 87 -5.04 -13.90 12.14
N THR A 88 -3.85 -14.05 12.74
CA THR A 88 -3.24 -13.05 13.61
C THR A 88 -1.97 -12.52 12.98
N LEU A 89 -1.86 -11.20 12.84
CA LEU A 89 -0.75 -10.52 12.20
C LEU A 89 -0.45 -9.19 12.90
N LYS A 90 0.63 -9.15 13.69
CA LYS A 90 1.01 -7.95 14.48
C LYS A 90 1.59 -6.80 13.65
N THR A 91 1.89 -7.04 12.38
CA THR A 91 2.55 -6.08 11.49
C THR A 91 1.59 -5.17 10.73
N THR A 92 0.28 -5.32 10.95
CA THR A 92 -0.77 -4.55 10.27
C THR A 92 -1.58 -3.69 11.24
N LYS A 93 -2.53 -2.94 10.70
CA LYS A 93 -3.42 -2.04 11.44
C LYS A 93 -4.44 -2.75 12.35
N GLN A 94 -4.63 -4.06 12.17
CA GLN A 94 -5.53 -4.91 12.96
C GLN A 94 -4.86 -6.26 13.19
N SER A 95 -4.58 -6.60 14.46
CA SER A 95 -3.77 -7.78 14.79
C SER A 95 -4.51 -9.10 14.64
N HIS A 96 -5.84 -9.10 14.77
CA HIS A 96 -6.67 -10.28 14.64
C HIS A 96 -7.80 -10.03 13.63
N VAL A 97 -7.87 -10.83 12.58
CA VAL A 97 -8.84 -10.68 11.50
C VAL A 97 -9.62 -11.97 11.33
N ARG A 98 -10.95 -11.85 11.29
CA ARG A 98 -11.87 -12.87 10.82
C ARG A 98 -12.40 -12.44 9.46
N TYR A 99 -12.08 -13.22 8.47
CA TYR A 99 -12.45 -12.99 7.08
C TYR A 99 -13.55 -13.96 6.68
N GLU A 100 -14.66 -13.41 6.19
CA GLU A 100 -15.75 -14.17 5.59
C GLU A 100 -16.13 -13.52 4.26
N ALA A 101 -16.18 -14.32 3.19
CA ALA A 101 -16.51 -13.83 1.86
C ALA A 101 -17.32 -14.86 1.07
N THR A 102 -18.10 -14.38 0.13
CA THR A 102 -18.61 -15.18 -0.96
C THR A 102 -17.53 -15.31 -2.02
N GLU A 103 -17.11 -16.55 -2.34
CA GLU A 103 -16.26 -16.84 -3.48
C GLU A 103 -17.11 -17.34 -4.64
N ALA A 104 -16.98 -16.71 -5.80
CA ALA A 104 -17.62 -17.12 -7.03
C ALA A 104 -16.56 -17.44 -8.09
N VAL A 105 -16.58 -18.67 -8.62
CA VAL A 105 -15.68 -19.14 -9.68
C VAL A 105 -16.48 -19.23 -10.97
N CYS A 106 -16.38 -18.23 -11.83
CA CYS A 106 -17.08 -18.17 -13.11
C CYS A 106 -16.17 -18.73 -14.21
N GLN A 107 -16.56 -19.87 -14.77
CA GLN A 107 -15.82 -20.62 -15.79
C GLN A 107 -16.16 -20.11 -17.18
N PHE A 108 -15.12 -19.86 -17.98
CA PHE A 108 -15.25 -19.39 -19.36
C PHE A 108 -14.57 -20.35 -20.34
N GLU A 109 -15.31 -20.70 -21.40
CA GLU A 109 -14.79 -21.44 -22.52
C GLU A 109 -14.56 -20.55 -23.74
N LYS A 110 -13.54 -20.94 -24.53
CA LYS A 110 -13.24 -20.41 -25.86
C LYS A 110 -13.04 -21.57 -26.83
N ASP A 111 -13.86 -21.63 -27.89
CA ASP A 111 -13.77 -22.68 -28.92
C ASP A 111 -13.79 -24.13 -28.33
N GLY A 112 -14.61 -24.34 -27.28
CA GLY A 112 -14.71 -25.64 -26.61
C GLY A 112 -13.56 -25.97 -25.65
N TRP A 113 -12.66 -25.04 -25.41
CA TRP A 113 -11.59 -25.15 -24.42
C TRP A 113 -11.93 -24.37 -23.14
N HIS A 114 -11.87 -25.02 -21.98
CA HIS A 114 -11.93 -24.34 -20.70
C HIS A 114 -10.67 -23.49 -20.52
N ALA A 115 -10.77 -22.20 -20.83
CA ALA A 115 -9.64 -21.32 -21.03
C ALA A 115 -9.31 -20.46 -19.81
N LEU A 116 -10.36 -20.06 -19.07
CA LEU A 116 -10.27 -19.03 -18.05
C LEU A 116 -11.31 -19.25 -16.95
N ASP A 117 -10.93 -19.15 -15.69
CA ASP A 117 -11.85 -18.81 -14.61
C ASP A 117 -11.64 -17.37 -14.17
N VAL A 118 -12.74 -16.66 -13.91
CA VAL A 118 -12.72 -15.43 -13.15
C VAL A 118 -13.17 -15.75 -11.73
N ILE A 119 -12.27 -15.62 -10.79
CA ILE A 119 -12.51 -15.93 -9.38
C ILE A 119 -12.77 -14.61 -8.66
N PHE A 120 -13.96 -14.44 -8.12
CA PHE A 120 -14.34 -13.31 -7.28
C PHE A 120 -14.33 -13.69 -5.81
N ARG A 121 -14.00 -12.72 -4.95
CA ARG A 121 -14.28 -12.74 -3.51
C ARG A 121 -14.99 -11.46 -3.12
N VAL A 122 -16.13 -11.60 -2.44
CA VAL A 122 -17.01 -10.48 -2.12
C VAL A 122 -17.33 -10.48 -0.63
N THR A 123 -16.99 -9.38 0.03
CA THR A 123 -17.37 -9.09 1.41
C THR A 123 -18.35 -7.92 1.46
N GLY A 124 -18.85 -7.55 2.63
CA GLY A 124 -19.73 -6.38 2.77
C GLY A 124 -19.09 -5.03 2.41
N ARG A 125 -17.79 -4.98 2.12
CA ARG A 125 -17.07 -3.74 1.74
C ARG A 125 -16.07 -3.91 0.60
N ASP A 126 -15.60 -5.13 0.34
CA ASP A 126 -14.54 -5.40 -0.62
C ASP A 126 -15.02 -6.38 -1.69
N VAL A 127 -14.67 -6.09 -2.93
CA VAL A 127 -14.73 -7.00 -4.07
C VAL A 127 -13.31 -7.20 -4.57
N ALA A 128 -12.93 -8.45 -4.76
CA ALA A 128 -11.67 -8.76 -5.41
C ALA A 128 -11.90 -9.78 -6.53
N PHE A 129 -11.10 -9.69 -7.59
CA PHE A 129 -11.09 -10.70 -8.63
C PHE A 129 -9.68 -11.01 -9.11
N ARG A 130 -9.51 -12.23 -9.63
CA ARG A 130 -8.30 -12.69 -10.33
C ARG A 130 -8.67 -13.70 -11.39
N TYR A 131 -7.73 -13.95 -12.27
CA TYR A 131 -7.88 -14.96 -13.30
C TYR A 131 -7.11 -16.22 -12.95
N LYS A 132 -7.70 -17.38 -13.32
CA LYS A 132 -6.99 -18.65 -13.38
C LYS A 132 -6.92 -19.07 -14.85
N LEU A 133 -5.71 -19.22 -15.35
CA LEU A 133 -5.40 -19.56 -16.73
C LEU A 133 -5.13 -21.06 -16.83
N TYR A 134 -5.64 -21.69 -17.87
CA TYR A 134 -5.51 -23.12 -18.09
C TYR A 134 -4.62 -23.44 -19.28
N SER A 135 -3.98 -24.61 -19.22
CA SER A 135 -3.24 -25.17 -20.34
C SER A 135 -4.16 -25.45 -21.51
N LYS A 136 -3.65 -25.33 -22.74
CA LYS A 136 -4.38 -25.62 -23.97
C LYS A 136 -3.79 -26.84 -24.63
N LYS A 137 -4.63 -27.88 -24.80
CA LYS A 137 -4.29 -29.06 -25.61
C LYS A 137 -4.43 -28.74 -27.09
N ASN A 138 -3.45 -29.10 -27.88
CA ASN A 138 -3.42 -28.95 -29.32
C ASN A 138 -2.83 -30.22 -29.97
N ARG A 139 -2.79 -30.30 -31.32
CA ARG A 139 -2.26 -31.48 -32.02
C ARG A 139 -0.80 -31.81 -31.73
N GLY A 140 -0.01 -30.83 -31.26
CA GLY A 140 1.40 -30.96 -30.94
C GLY A 140 1.70 -31.22 -29.46
N GLY A 141 0.67 -31.34 -28.60
CA GLY A 141 0.81 -31.53 -27.16
C GLY A 141 0.02 -30.54 -26.33
N GLU A 142 0.47 -30.29 -25.10
CA GLU A 142 -0.15 -29.35 -24.16
C GLU A 142 0.74 -28.14 -23.95
N THR A 143 0.15 -26.93 -24.00
CA THR A 143 0.88 -25.68 -23.70
C THR A 143 0.95 -25.49 -22.18
N LEU A 144 2.14 -25.61 -21.62
CA LEU A 144 2.38 -25.56 -20.15
C LEU A 144 2.90 -24.20 -19.67
N VAL A 145 3.07 -23.24 -20.57
CA VAL A 145 3.55 -21.90 -20.26
C VAL A 145 2.78 -20.86 -21.05
N ALA A 146 2.61 -19.68 -20.49
CA ALA A 146 2.02 -18.54 -21.17
C ALA A 146 2.80 -17.25 -20.86
N VAL A 147 2.74 -16.32 -21.79
CA VAL A 147 3.13 -14.93 -21.58
C VAL A 147 1.86 -14.10 -21.58
N VAL A 148 1.51 -13.53 -20.43
CA VAL A 148 0.42 -12.56 -20.32
C VAL A 148 0.94 -11.21 -20.80
N LYS A 149 0.35 -10.73 -21.90
CA LYS A 149 0.77 -9.50 -22.58
C LYS A 149 0.14 -8.26 -21.97
N ASP A 150 -1.14 -8.38 -21.63
CA ASP A 150 -1.94 -7.32 -21.02
C ASP A 150 -3.25 -7.91 -20.41
N GLU A 151 -3.95 -7.09 -19.65
CA GLU A 151 -5.28 -7.40 -19.12
C GLU A 151 -6.31 -6.39 -19.65
N ALA A 152 -7.49 -6.88 -20.01
CA ALA A 152 -8.66 -6.03 -20.27
C ALA A 152 -9.32 -5.54 -18.97
N SER A 153 -8.85 -6.01 -17.81
CA SER A 153 -9.38 -5.64 -16.48
C SER A 153 -9.57 -4.14 -16.36
N GLY A 154 -10.83 -3.71 -16.30
CA GLY A 154 -11.20 -2.31 -16.27
C GLY A 154 -12.06 -1.97 -15.06
N PHE A 155 -12.19 -0.65 -14.83
CA PHE A 155 -12.95 -0.06 -13.75
C PHE A 155 -13.67 1.17 -14.31
N VAL A 156 -14.95 1.02 -14.63
CA VAL A 156 -15.75 2.10 -15.19
C VAL A 156 -16.48 2.82 -14.04
N MET A 157 -16.10 4.07 -13.83
CA MET A 157 -16.65 4.89 -12.74
C MET A 157 -17.98 5.53 -13.15
N PRO A 158 -18.92 5.71 -12.21
CA PRO A 158 -20.12 6.50 -12.43
C PRO A 158 -19.79 7.94 -12.86
N GLU A 159 -20.66 8.54 -13.65
CA GLU A 159 -20.54 9.94 -14.07
C GLU A 159 -20.50 10.87 -12.84
N GLY A 160 -19.70 11.94 -12.91
CA GLY A 160 -19.51 12.89 -11.80
C GLY A 160 -18.54 12.43 -10.71
N THR A 161 -17.85 11.30 -10.88
CA THR A 161 -16.79 10.85 -9.98
C THR A 161 -15.60 11.81 -10.00
N THR A 162 -15.04 12.11 -8.83
CA THR A 162 -13.75 12.80 -8.67
C THR A 162 -12.66 11.87 -8.15
N THR A 163 -11.41 12.28 -8.29
CA THR A 163 -10.25 11.40 -8.11
C THR A 163 -9.23 11.96 -7.15
N PHE A 164 -8.55 11.04 -6.44
CA PHE A 164 -7.41 11.28 -5.55
C PHE A 164 -6.30 10.30 -5.96
N LEU A 165 -5.49 10.68 -6.91
CA LEU A 165 -4.59 9.77 -7.62
C LEU A 165 -3.14 10.26 -7.54
N CYS A 166 -2.19 9.31 -7.47
CA CYS A 166 -0.76 9.56 -7.51
C CYS A 166 -0.24 9.33 -8.94
N PRO A 167 0.08 10.39 -9.73
CA PRO A 167 0.64 10.22 -11.06
C PRO A 167 1.94 9.43 -11.02
N GLN A 168 2.09 8.46 -11.91
CA GLN A 168 3.34 7.72 -12.01
C GLN A 168 4.38 8.49 -12.83
N SER A 169 5.62 8.50 -12.35
CA SER A 169 6.76 9.09 -13.04
C SER A 169 7.11 8.28 -14.30
N LYS A 170 7.78 8.94 -15.27
CA LYS A 170 8.41 8.22 -16.37
C LYS A 170 9.46 7.25 -15.84
N PRO A 171 9.64 6.08 -16.52
CA PRO A 171 10.66 5.12 -16.11
C PRO A 171 12.05 5.74 -16.20
N MET A 172 12.92 5.33 -15.32
CA MET A 172 14.31 5.80 -15.25
C MET A 172 14.47 7.33 -15.14
N GLY A 173 13.41 8.01 -14.70
CA GLY A 173 13.47 9.43 -14.34
C GLY A 173 13.91 9.62 -12.88
N GLY A 174 13.87 10.89 -12.42
CA GLY A 174 14.20 11.23 -11.04
C GLY A 174 15.67 11.09 -10.69
N PHE A 175 15.95 11.11 -9.38
CA PHE A 175 17.30 10.99 -8.86
C PHE A 175 17.90 9.63 -9.25
N ALA A 176 19.10 9.67 -9.82
CA ALA A 176 19.89 8.49 -10.13
C ALA A 176 19.12 7.38 -10.89
N ARG A 177 18.11 7.76 -11.67
CA ARG A 177 17.27 6.84 -12.46
C ARG A 177 16.48 5.81 -11.63
N THR A 178 15.97 6.24 -10.49
CA THR A 178 15.25 5.36 -9.55
C THR A 178 13.73 5.30 -9.77
N SER A 179 13.19 6.03 -10.75
CA SER A 179 11.73 6.01 -11.03
C SER A 179 11.33 4.81 -11.91
N PRO A 180 10.07 4.35 -11.75
CA PRO A 180 9.07 4.82 -10.80
C PRO A 180 9.31 4.22 -9.40
N SER A 181 9.20 5.06 -8.36
CA SER A 181 9.34 4.68 -6.94
C SER A 181 8.11 5.03 -6.10
N TYR A 182 7.03 5.51 -6.74
CA TYR A 182 5.76 5.94 -6.14
C TYR A 182 5.86 7.20 -5.27
N GLU A 183 6.98 7.88 -5.27
CA GLU A 183 7.30 9.07 -4.46
C GLU A 183 6.84 10.36 -5.14
N THR A 184 5.57 10.46 -5.45
CA THR A 184 4.96 11.66 -6.05
C THR A 184 3.74 12.13 -5.28
N GLY A 185 3.39 13.42 -5.46
CA GLY A 185 2.23 14.02 -4.82
C GLY A 185 0.92 13.58 -5.46
N TYR A 186 -0.13 13.49 -4.66
CA TYR A 186 -1.48 13.16 -5.11
C TYR A 186 -2.20 14.38 -5.69
N THR A 187 -3.03 14.15 -6.73
CA THR A 187 -4.11 15.07 -7.11
C THR A 187 -5.26 14.95 -6.12
N LEU A 188 -6.05 16.01 -5.94
CA LEU A 188 -7.16 16.06 -4.98
C LEU A 188 -8.43 16.53 -5.65
N ASP A 189 -9.53 15.79 -5.47
CA ASP A 189 -10.85 16.10 -6.04
C ASP A 189 -10.78 16.47 -7.53
N ASP A 190 -9.89 15.82 -8.27
CA ASP A 190 -9.65 16.10 -9.68
C ASP A 190 -10.69 15.41 -10.56
N THR A 191 -10.93 15.95 -11.75
CA THR A 191 -11.85 15.36 -12.72
C THR A 191 -11.31 14.08 -13.31
N MET A 192 -12.18 13.13 -13.66
CA MET A 192 -11.83 11.93 -14.41
C MET A 192 -11.30 12.24 -15.82
N GLY A 193 -10.78 11.24 -16.50
CA GLY A 193 -10.37 11.32 -17.92
C GLY A 193 -8.93 11.74 -18.14
N LYS A 194 -8.15 11.93 -17.08
CA LYS A 194 -6.72 12.21 -17.14
C LYS A 194 -5.90 10.91 -16.99
N ASN A 195 -4.70 10.90 -17.55
CA ASN A 195 -3.75 9.78 -17.46
C ASN A 195 -2.46 10.18 -16.72
N GLY A 196 -2.59 10.92 -15.62
CA GLY A 196 -1.45 11.43 -14.88
C GLY A 196 -0.55 12.31 -15.76
N TRP A 197 0.73 11.98 -15.78
CA TRP A 197 1.73 12.64 -16.65
C TRP A 197 1.96 11.88 -17.97
N GLY A 198 0.96 11.10 -18.41
CA GLY A 198 1.02 10.24 -19.58
C GLY A 198 1.30 8.77 -19.25
N GLU A 199 1.76 8.47 -18.04
CA GLU A 199 2.17 7.14 -17.60
C GLU A 199 1.12 6.45 -16.68
N GLY A 200 -0.03 7.09 -16.44
CA GLY A 200 -1.05 6.59 -15.52
C GLY A 200 -0.78 6.91 -14.06
N TYR A 201 -1.30 6.05 -13.19
CA TYR A 201 -1.31 6.28 -11.74
C TYR A 201 -0.81 5.06 -10.98
N SER A 202 -0.02 5.30 -9.95
CA SER A 202 0.42 4.28 -9.01
C SER A 202 -0.72 3.84 -8.09
N PHE A 203 -0.81 2.55 -7.78
CA PHE A 203 -1.74 2.07 -6.76
C PHE A 203 -1.31 2.51 -5.35
N PRO A 204 -2.29 2.61 -4.39
CA PRO A 204 -3.73 2.53 -4.57
C PRO A 204 -4.35 3.82 -5.13
N CYS A 205 -5.51 3.70 -5.74
CA CYS A 205 -6.23 4.80 -6.41
C CYS A 205 -7.59 5.02 -5.74
N LEU A 206 -7.83 6.21 -5.21
CA LEU A 206 -9.07 6.56 -4.51
C LEU A 206 -9.98 7.41 -5.39
N PHE A 207 -11.28 7.08 -5.40
CA PHE A 207 -12.32 7.76 -6.13
C PHE A 207 -13.46 8.13 -5.18
N LYS A 208 -14.02 9.33 -5.38
CA LYS A 208 -15.23 9.77 -4.74
C LYS A 208 -16.35 9.72 -5.76
N VAL A 209 -17.28 8.79 -5.59
CA VAL A 209 -18.39 8.58 -6.50
C VAL A 209 -19.66 9.28 -6.00
N PRO A 210 -20.49 9.86 -6.88
CA PRO A 210 -21.78 10.37 -6.48
C PRO A 210 -22.68 9.19 -6.11
N SER A 211 -23.11 9.09 -4.86
CA SER A 211 -24.13 8.12 -4.49
C SER A 211 -25.52 8.74 -4.75
N VAL A 212 -26.19 8.23 -5.75
CA VAL A 212 -27.60 8.54 -5.96
C VAL A 212 -28.41 7.54 -5.14
N ALA A 213 -28.79 7.90 -3.95
CA ALA A 213 -29.82 7.18 -3.24
C ALA A 213 -31.15 7.42 -3.98
N VAL A 214 -31.43 6.61 -4.98
CA VAL A 214 -32.62 6.70 -5.85
C VAL A 214 -33.92 6.56 -5.04
N LEU A 215 -33.86 6.07 -3.81
CA LEU A 215 -35.03 5.83 -2.97
C LEU A 215 -35.28 6.85 -1.84
N GLN A 216 -34.35 7.77 -1.56
CA GLN A 216 -34.51 8.70 -0.42
C GLN A 216 -34.23 10.18 -0.70
N GLN A 217 -34.17 10.64 -1.93
CA GLN A 217 -33.98 12.06 -2.31
C GLN A 217 -32.81 12.80 -1.61
N GLN A 218 -31.89 12.10 -0.99
CA GLN A 218 -30.66 12.68 -0.43
C GLN A 218 -29.47 12.27 -1.29
N ALA A 219 -28.87 13.27 -1.95
CA ALA A 219 -27.57 13.07 -2.61
C ALA A 219 -26.53 12.68 -1.56
N GLY A 220 -26.08 11.43 -1.57
CA GLY A 220 -24.98 10.95 -0.77
C GLY A 220 -23.67 10.90 -1.58
N GLN A 221 -22.55 10.69 -0.93
CA GLN A 221 -21.26 10.43 -1.53
C GLN A 221 -20.86 8.98 -1.24
N GLY A 222 -20.17 8.35 -2.19
CA GLY A 222 -19.56 7.06 -2.01
C GLY A 222 -18.05 7.13 -2.28
N TRP A 223 -17.33 6.10 -1.86
CA TRP A 223 -15.90 6.00 -2.02
C TRP A 223 -15.53 4.66 -2.60
N VAL A 224 -14.57 4.65 -3.53
CA VAL A 224 -14.01 3.44 -4.13
C VAL A 224 -12.49 3.53 -4.07
N LEU A 225 -11.84 2.53 -3.48
CA LEU A 225 -10.39 2.38 -3.52
C LEU A 225 -10.04 1.18 -4.41
N ILE A 226 -9.25 1.42 -5.44
CA ILE A 226 -8.77 0.37 -6.34
C ILE A 226 -7.29 0.13 -6.04
N SER A 227 -6.92 -1.15 -5.91
CA SER A 227 -5.55 -1.60 -5.73
C SER A 227 -5.36 -3.03 -6.25
N GLU A 228 -4.22 -3.62 -5.92
CA GLU A 228 -3.91 -5.03 -6.17
C GLU A 228 -3.21 -5.65 -4.99
N THR A 229 -3.25 -6.98 -4.88
CA THR A 229 -2.53 -7.73 -3.84
C THR A 229 -2.15 -9.13 -4.30
N GLY A 230 -1.15 -9.72 -3.62
CA GLY A 230 -0.66 -11.07 -3.94
C GLY A 230 0.33 -11.10 -5.12
N THR A 231 0.92 -9.97 -5.48
CA THR A 231 1.99 -9.92 -6.48
C THR A 231 3.30 -10.39 -5.86
N ASP A 232 3.94 -11.33 -6.52
CA ASP A 232 5.23 -11.92 -6.18
C ASP A 232 6.09 -12.10 -7.45
N GLY A 233 7.18 -12.84 -7.37
CA GLY A 233 8.07 -13.13 -8.50
C GLY A 233 7.42 -13.82 -9.70
N ASN A 234 6.18 -14.32 -9.58
CA ASN A 234 5.47 -14.99 -10.67
C ASN A 234 4.68 -14.03 -11.58
N TYR A 235 4.61 -12.74 -11.24
CA TYR A 235 3.86 -11.77 -12.04
C TYR A 235 4.52 -10.39 -12.02
N VAL A 236 3.99 -9.47 -12.83
CA VAL A 236 4.34 -8.04 -12.80
C VAL A 236 3.48 -7.30 -11.78
N ALA A 237 4.00 -6.24 -11.18
CA ALA A 237 3.17 -5.26 -10.50
C ALA A 237 2.55 -4.30 -11.54
N CYS A 238 1.35 -3.80 -11.25
CA CYS A 238 0.57 -3.02 -12.22
C CYS A 238 0.33 -1.59 -11.74
N ARG A 239 -0.11 -0.76 -12.66
CA ARG A 239 -0.58 0.61 -12.45
C ARG A 239 -1.97 0.79 -13.06
N LEU A 240 -2.58 1.95 -12.83
CA LEU A 240 -3.89 2.28 -13.39
C LEU A 240 -3.73 3.28 -14.55
N LEU A 241 -4.23 2.94 -15.72
CA LEU A 241 -4.25 3.79 -16.92
C LEU A 241 -5.65 4.33 -17.19
N ASN A 242 -5.73 5.48 -17.86
CA ASN A 242 -6.97 6.04 -18.38
C ASN A 242 -6.77 6.48 -19.83
N ASP A 243 -7.64 6.05 -20.73
CA ASP A 243 -7.61 6.41 -22.16
C ASP A 243 -8.56 7.58 -22.48
N GLY A 244 -9.00 8.32 -21.48
CA GLY A 244 -10.05 9.35 -21.55
C GLY A 244 -11.39 8.84 -20.99
N GLY A 245 -12.13 9.71 -20.34
CA GLY A 245 -13.46 9.41 -19.79
C GLY A 245 -13.46 8.62 -18.48
N ALA A 246 -14.52 7.85 -18.27
CA ALA A 246 -14.82 7.18 -16.99
C ALA A 246 -14.12 5.82 -16.80
N LYS A 247 -13.51 5.27 -17.86
CA LYS A 247 -12.91 3.94 -17.81
C LYS A 247 -11.43 4.01 -17.47
N TYR A 248 -11.09 3.40 -16.35
CA TYR A 248 -9.71 3.07 -15.96
C TYR A 248 -9.44 1.60 -16.27
N LYS A 249 -8.18 1.24 -16.51
CA LYS A 249 -7.75 -0.14 -16.82
C LYS A 249 -6.39 -0.46 -16.21
N ILE A 250 -6.12 -1.73 -16.04
CA ILE A 250 -4.81 -2.22 -15.64
C ILE A 250 -3.77 -1.87 -16.70
N GLY A 251 -2.65 -1.31 -16.27
CA GLY A 251 -1.46 -1.08 -17.07
C GLY A 251 -0.28 -1.88 -16.55
N PHE A 252 0.42 -2.56 -17.44
CA PHE A 252 1.65 -3.29 -17.14
C PHE A 252 2.84 -2.34 -17.02
N PRO A 253 4.01 -2.80 -16.50
CA PRO A 253 5.20 -1.97 -16.33
C PRO A 253 5.62 -1.25 -17.58
N GLN A 254 6.32 -0.13 -17.42
CA GLN A 254 6.79 0.68 -18.53
C GLN A 254 8.05 0.05 -19.18
N PRO A 255 8.21 0.12 -20.51
CA PRO A 255 9.36 -0.50 -21.19
C PRO A 255 10.72 -0.04 -20.67
N GLY A 256 10.85 1.24 -20.29
CA GLY A 256 12.09 1.85 -19.79
C GLY A 256 12.48 1.46 -18.36
N GLU A 257 11.60 0.83 -17.59
CA GLU A 257 11.95 0.36 -16.24
C GLU A 257 13.14 -0.61 -16.28
N MET A 258 13.88 -0.71 -15.17
CA MET A 258 15.10 -1.53 -15.05
C MET A 258 16.16 -1.17 -16.10
N ASN A 259 16.32 0.11 -16.45
CA ASN A 259 17.22 0.54 -17.53
C ASN A 259 16.91 -0.16 -18.88
N GLY A 260 15.63 -0.42 -19.16
CA GLY A 260 15.16 -1.11 -20.36
C GLY A 260 15.34 -2.65 -20.34
N GLN A 261 15.88 -3.21 -19.28
CA GLN A 261 16.06 -4.67 -19.15
C GLN A 261 14.76 -5.37 -18.78
N GLY A 262 14.62 -6.64 -19.21
CA GLY A 262 13.47 -7.46 -18.91
C GLY A 262 12.20 -7.07 -19.69
N SER A 263 11.24 -8.00 -19.73
CA SER A 263 9.95 -7.79 -20.39
C SER A 263 8.99 -7.00 -19.48
N THR A 264 8.08 -6.26 -20.11
CA THR A 264 6.92 -5.66 -19.43
C THR A 264 5.79 -6.65 -19.21
N THR A 265 5.89 -7.87 -19.77
CA THR A 265 4.89 -8.92 -19.71
C THR A 265 5.21 -9.92 -18.61
N ALA A 266 4.20 -10.68 -18.16
CA ALA A 266 4.38 -11.73 -17.16
C ALA A 266 4.48 -13.11 -17.83
N ALA A 267 5.54 -13.85 -17.53
CA ALA A 267 5.68 -15.24 -17.93
C ALA A 267 5.22 -16.18 -16.78
N VAL A 268 4.32 -17.10 -17.09
CA VAL A 268 3.70 -17.97 -16.08
C VAL A 268 3.69 -19.44 -16.53
N SER A 269 3.83 -20.35 -15.58
CA SER A 269 3.57 -21.79 -15.80
C SER A 269 2.07 -22.05 -15.70
N LEU A 270 1.52 -22.89 -16.56
CA LEU A 270 0.09 -23.22 -16.58
C LEU A 270 -0.20 -24.56 -15.89
N PRO A 271 -1.30 -24.68 -15.14
CA PRO A 271 -2.27 -23.64 -14.80
C PRO A 271 -1.70 -22.61 -13.83
N SER A 272 -2.12 -21.34 -13.95
CA SER A 272 -1.64 -20.25 -13.10
C SER A 272 -2.76 -19.32 -12.66
N VAL A 273 -2.53 -18.57 -11.58
CA VAL A 273 -3.42 -17.50 -11.14
C VAL A 273 -2.69 -16.16 -11.23
N THR A 274 -3.42 -15.11 -11.60
CA THR A 274 -2.90 -13.74 -11.53
C THR A 274 -3.00 -13.18 -10.11
N PRO A 275 -2.31 -12.07 -9.79
CA PRO A 275 -2.60 -11.30 -8.58
C PRO A 275 -4.06 -10.86 -8.51
N TRP A 276 -4.53 -10.56 -7.31
CA TRP A 276 -5.86 -10.04 -7.09
C TRP A 276 -5.96 -8.56 -7.46
N ARG A 277 -7.02 -8.18 -8.16
CA ARG A 277 -7.47 -6.79 -8.33
C ARG A 277 -8.49 -6.53 -7.24
N THR A 278 -8.30 -5.47 -6.44
CA THR A 278 -9.12 -5.18 -5.26
C THR A 278 -9.90 -3.88 -5.43
N ILE A 279 -11.14 -3.88 -4.98
CA ILE A 279 -12.09 -2.77 -5.03
C ILE A 279 -12.75 -2.68 -3.66
N THR A 280 -12.40 -1.67 -2.89
CA THR A 280 -13.05 -1.39 -1.60
C THR A 280 -14.10 -0.31 -1.79
N CYS A 281 -15.34 -0.58 -1.39
CA CYS A 281 -16.47 0.36 -1.56
C CYS A 281 -17.10 0.73 -0.22
N GLY A 282 -17.54 1.97 -0.10
CA GLY A 282 -18.29 2.40 1.07
C GLY A 282 -18.97 3.75 0.90
N GLU A 283 -20.02 3.95 1.65
CA GLU A 283 -20.74 5.23 1.77
C GLU A 283 -19.91 6.26 2.53
N THR A 284 -18.92 5.80 3.28
CA THR A 284 -18.00 6.65 4.05
C THR A 284 -16.57 6.17 3.92
N LEU A 285 -15.61 7.01 4.23
CA LEU A 285 -14.18 6.69 4.27
C LEU A 285 -13.83 5.64 5.33
N LYS A 286 -14.74 5.32 6.25
CA LYS A 286 -14.54 4.25 7.24
C LYS A 286 -14.24 2.91 6.55
N ASN A 287 -15.01 2.55 5.52
CA ASN A 287 -14.79 1.31 4.78
C ASN A 287 -13.41 1.27 4.12
N ILE A 288 -12.96 2.43 3.61
CA ILE A 288 -11.66 2.57 2.96
C ILE A 288 -10.51 2.42 3.96
N VAL A 289 -10.54 3.19 5.05
CA VAL A 289 -9.46 3.24 6.05
C VAL A 289 -9.32 1.90 6.81
N GLU A 290 -10.45 1.24 7.09
CA GLU A 290 -10.47 0.02 7.92
C GLU A 290 -10.38 -1.28 7.11
N THR A 291 -10.28 -1.24 5.77
CA THR A 291 -10.16 -2.47 4.98
C THR A 291 -8.88 -3.25 5.33
N THR A 292 -9.00 -4.57 5.32
CA THR A 292 -7.90 -5.52 5.48
C THR A 292 -7.64 -6.33 4.21
N VAL A 293 -8.35 -6.00 3.12
CA VAL A 293 -8.42 -6.77 1.87
C VAL A 293 -7.05 -7.17 1.30
N ALA A 294 -6.04 -6.29 1.45
CA ALA A 294 -4.70 -6.58 0.96
C ALA A 294 -4.10 -7.85 1.59
N ASN A 295 -4.39 -8.10 2.86
CA ASN A 295 -3.90 -9.25 3.60
C ASN A 295 -4.89 -10.43 3.62
N ASP A 296 -6.21 -10.17 3.50
CA ASP A 296 -7.25 -11.20 3.53
C ASP A 296 -7.14 -12.20 2.37
N LEU A 297 -6.62 -11.74 1.23
CA LEU A 297 -6.59 -12.47 -0.04
C LEU A 297 -5.29 -13.27 -0.27
N VAL A 298 -4.32 -13.16 0.60
CA VAL A 298 -3.01 -13.79 0.47
C VAL A 298 -2.74 -14.79 1.60
N GLN A 299 -1.75 -15.65 1.40
CA GLN A 299 -1.33 -16.62 2.39
C GLN A 299 0.19 -16.51 2.65
N PRO A 300 0.67 -16.91 3.83
CA PRO A 300 2.11 -16.97 4.10
C PRO A 300 2.85 -17.84 3.09
N LYS A 301 3.93 -17.34 2.52
CA LYS A 301 4.80 -18.07 1.59
C LYS A 301 5.73 -19.05 2.32
N TYR A 302 6.19 -18.66 3.50
CA TYR A 302 7.07 -19.47 4.33
C TYR A 302 6.93 -19.10 5.82
N LYS A 303 7.50 -19.92 6.68
CA LYS A 303 7.52 -19.68 8.12
C LYS A 303 8.64 -18.72 8.51
N ALA A 304 8.40 -17.94 9.56
CA ALA A 304 9.42 -17.13 10.18
C ALA A 304 10.55 -18.03 10.73
N SER A 305 11.82 -17.66 10.47
CA SER A 305 12.99 -18.39 10.97
C SER A 305 13.24 -18.13 12.46
N LYS A 306 12.65 -17.06 12.99
CA LYS A 306 12.69 -16.68 14.42
C LYS A 306 11.47 -15.82 14.76
N ASP A 307 11.26 -15.56 16.05
CA ASP A 307 10.33 -14.55 16.49
C ASP A 307 10.90 -13.15 16.18
N TYR A 308 10.34 -12.50 15.16
CA TYR A 308 10.69 -11.14 14.81
C TYR A 308 10.12 -10.16 15.83
N THR A 309 10.85 -9.09 16.07
CA THR A 309 10.50 -8.10 17.07
C THR A 309 10.34 -6.74 16.41
N TYR A 310 9.40 -5.97 16.92
CA TYR A 310 8.94 -4.71 16.36
C TYR A 310 9.19 -3.57 17.34
N GLY A 311 9.08 -2.33 16.93
CA GLY A 311 9.23 -1.19 17.81
C GLY A 311 9.80 0.04 17.11
N LYS A 312 10.13 1.03 17.93
CA LYS A 312 10.65 2.33 17.47
C LYS A 312 12.17 2.29 17.30
N GLY A 313 12.65 3.16 16.44
CA GLY A 313 14.06 3.45 16.24
C GLY A 313 14.30 4.89 15.82
N SER A 314 15.55 5.29 15.82
CA SER A 314 15.98 6.59 15.30
C SER A 314 16.63 6.45 13.93
N TRP A 315 16.56 7.53 13.15
CA TRP A 315 17.13 7.62 11.81
C TRP A 315 17.78 8.98 11.62
N SER A 316 19.12 9.01 11.68
CA SER A 316 19.90 10.25 11.65
C SER A 316 19.86 10.96 10.31
N TRP A 317 19.67 10.23 9.22
CA TRP A 317 19.80 10.74 7.86
C TRP A 317 18.82 11.89 7.56
N ILE A 318 17.58 11.83 8.04
CA ILE A 318 16.57 12.88 7.83
C ILE A 318 17.08 14.25 8.31
N ILE A 319 17.86 14.27 9.40
CA ILE A 319 18.35 15.52 10.03
C ILE A 319 19.78 15.82 9.58
N GLY A 320 20.65 14.83 9.48
CA GLY A 320 22.09 15.01 9.27
C GLY A 320 22.60 14.57 7.89
N MET A 321 21.71 14.05 7.02
CA MET A 321 22.05 13.53 5.70
C MET A 321 23.19 12.49 5.73
N ASP A 322 23.83 12.26 4.59
CA ASP A 322 24.92 11.29 4.43
C ASP A 322 26.07 11.49 5.42
N SER A 323 26.35 12.74 5.81
CA SER A 323 27.41 13.06 6.77
C SER A 323 27.16 12.53 8.18
N SER A 324 25.92 12.22 8.52
CA SER A 324 25.57 11.62 9.81
C SER A 324 25.92 10.14 9.92
N CYS A 325 26.20 9.45 8.80
CA CYS A 325 26.47 8.02 8.77
C CYS A 325 27.93 7.69 9.14
N ASN A 326 28.49 8.41 10.11
CA ASN A 326 29.82 8.18 10.67
C ASN A 326 29.75 7.52 12.06
N PHE A 327 30.86 6.95 12.51
CA PHE A 327 30.92 6.14 13.74
C PHE A 327 30.46 6.89 15.00
N ASP A 328 30.96 8.12 15.20
CA ASP A 328 30.69 8.88 16.43
C ASP A 328 29.23 9.33 16.48
N GLU A 329 28.68 9.79 15.37
CA GLU A 329 27.28 10.21 15.28
C GLU A 329 26.34 9.01 15.47
N GLN A 330 26.63 7.87 14.86
CA GLN A 330 25.81 6.68 15.03
C GLN A 330 25.86 6.13 16.46
N LYS A 331 26.99 6.25 17.14
CA LYS A 331 27.09 5.96 18.57
C LYS A 331 26.20 6.87 19.42
N ARG A 332 26.15 8.19 19.10
CA ARG A 332 25.23 9.14 19.74
C ARG A 332 23.76 8.76 19.52
N TYR A 333 23.40 8.32 18.31
CA TYR A 333 22.04 7.87 18.00
C TYR A 333 21.68 6.55 18.69
N ILE A 334 22.65 5.65 18.91
CA ILE A 334 22.45 4.45 19.75
C ILE A 334 22.16 4.86 21.19
N ASP A 335 22.94 5.79 21.78
CA ASP A 335 22.71 6.29 23.14
C ASP A 335 21.37 7.02 23.24
N PHE A 336 20.99 7.80 22.23
CA PHE A 336 19.68 8.44 22.13
C PHE A 336 18.54 7.41 22.11
N SER A 337 18.61 6.40 21.23
CA SER A 337 17.60 5.34 21.17
C SER A 337 17.48 4.59 22.51
N ALA A 338 18.61 4.33 23.19
CA ALA A 338 18.60 3.74 24.51
C ALA A 338 17.91 4.62 25.55
N ALA A 339 18.19 5.94 25.57
CA ALA A 339 17.54 6.91 26.45
C ALA A 339 16.03 7.05 26.20
N MET A 340 15.61 6.87 24.93
CA MET A 340 14.21 6.87 24.54
C MET A 340 13.50 5.53 24.82
N GLY A 341 14.23 4.48 25.23
CA GLY A 341 13.69 3.12 25.33
C GLY A 341 13.33 2.54 23.95
N TRP A 342 13.93 3.03 22.91
CA TRP A 342 13.70 2.59 21.53
C TRP A 342 14.59 1.39 21.19
N ARG A 343 14.10 0.56 20.27
CA ARG A 343 14.68 -0.74 20.01
C ARG A 343 15.81 -0.73 19.00
N SER A 344 15.87 0.26 18.11
CA SER A 344 16.80 0.23 16.98
C SER A 344 17.31 1.60 16.58
N VAL A 345 18.35 1.57 15.75
CA VAL A 345 18.82 2.70 14.95
C VAL A 345 18.95 2.24 13.51
N LEU A 346 18.53 3.08 12.56
CA LEU A 346 18.78 2.89 11.14
C LEU A 346 20.03 3.69 10.76
N ILE A 347 21.07 2.97 10.32
CA ILE A 347 22.31 3.56 9.78
C ILE A 347 22.20 3.54 8.25
N ASP A 348 22.13 4.71 7.66
CA ASP A 348 21.81 4.92 6.26
C ASP A 348 23.03 4.79 5.34
N ALA A 349 22.91 5.20 4.09
CA ALA A 349 23.87 5.05 3.02
C ALA A 349 25.31 5.50 3.37
N PHE A 350 26.29 4.96 2.65
CA PHE A 350 27.73 5.21 2.83
C PHE A 350 28.36 4.69 4.13
N TRP A 351 27.63 3.96 4.96
CA TRP A 351 28.18 3.40 6.19
C TRP A 351 29.41 2.48 5.93
N ASP A 352 29.43 1.77 4.80
CA ASP A 352 30.54 0.90 4.40
C ASP A 352 31.84 1.67 4.14
N ARG A 353 31.73 2.94 3.73
CA ARG A 353 32.88 3.84 3.47
C ARG A 353 33.24 4.71 4.67
N GLN A 354 32.23 5.23 5.40
CA GLN A 354 32.46 6.17 6.51
C GLN A 354 32.74 5.45 7.83
N ILE A 355 32.22 4.24 8.01
CA ILE A 355 32.39 3.43 9.22
C ILE A 355 33.23 2.18 8.92
N GLY A 356 32.87 1.44 7.87
CA GLY A 356 33.46 0.16 7.51
C GLY A 356 32.99 -1.01 8.36
N TYR A 357 33.19 -2.21 7.86
CA TYR A 357 32.62 -3.45 8.43
C TYR A 357 33.10 -3.77 9.86
N GLU A 358 34.38 -3.55 10.17
CA GLU A 358 34.95 -3.83 11.50
C GLU A 358 34.34 -2.90 12.56
N LYS A 359 34.33 -1.59 12.30
CA LYS A 359 33.74 -0.61 13.22
C LYS A 359 32.22 -0.73 13.28
N MET A 360 31.56 -1.15 12.19
CA MET A 360 30.14 -1.45 12.22
C MET A 360 29.83 -2.64 13.14
N ALA A 361 30.65 -3.68 13.12
CA ALA A 361 30.53 -4.79 14.07
C ALA A 361 30.77 -4.34 15.52
N GLU A 362 31.65 -3.34 15.74
CA GLU A 362 31.83 -2.70 17.07
C GLU A 362 30.57 -1.94 17.48
N LEU A 363 29.99 -1.12 16.60
CA LEU A 363 28.72 -0.42 16.87
C LEU A 363 27.60 -1.40 17.16
N ALA A 364 27.51 -2.53 16.45
CA ALA A 364 26.50 -3.55 16.70
C ALA A 364 26.62 -4.16 18.10
N ARG A 365 27.85 -4.46 18.54
CA ARG A 365 28.11 -4.92 19.92
C ARG A 365 27.78 -3.84 20.95
N TYR A 366 28.15 -2.58 20.66
CA TYR A 366 27.82 -1.45 21.52
C TYR A 366 26.31 -1.28 21.64
N GLY A 367 25.58 -1.24 20.53
CA GLY A 367 24.12 -1.15 20.51
C GLY A 367 23.46 -2.27 21.31
N LYS A 368 23.92 -3.52 21.09
CA LYS A 368 23.44 -4.68 21.84
C LYS A 368 23.63 -4.52 23.35
N SER A 369 24.76 -3.95 23.80
CA SER A 369 25.02 -3.69 25.24
C SER A 369 24.07 -2.66 25.85
N LYS A 370 23.47 -1.80 24.99
CA LYS A 370 22.47 -0.78 25.34
C LYS A 370 21.01 -1.23 25.11
N GLY A 371 20.79 -2.44 24.59
CA GLY A 371 19.47 -2.95 24.21
C GLY A 371 18.96 -2.39 22.88
N VAL A 372 19.84 -1.78 22.07
CA VAL A 372 19.53 -1.18 20.76
C VAL A 372 20.14 -2.01 19.64
N GLY A 373 19.32 -2.43 18.70
CA GLY A 373 19.77 -3.13 17.50
C GLY A 373 20.00 -2.19 16.31
N ILE A 374 20.59 -2.71 15.25
CA ILE A 374 20.93 -1.93 14.06
C ILE A 374 20.17 -2.45 12.86
N PHE A 375 19.62 -1.52 12.07
CA PHE A 375 19.24 -1.70 10.67
C PHE A 375 20.28 -1.02 9.78
N LEU A 376 20.62 -1.66 8.65
CA LEU A 376 21.61 -1.15 7.70
C LEU A 376 21.00 -0.89 6.34
N TRP A 377 21.38 0.22 5.75
CA TRP A 377 20.98 0.59 4.39
C TRP A 377 21.81 -0.16 3.33
N TYR A 378 21.16 -0.55 2.23
CA TYR A 378 21.77 -1.12 1.04
C TYR A 378 21.10 -0.60 -0.23
N ASN A 379 21.87 -0.36 -1.29
CA ASN A 379 21.36 -0.22 -2.64
C ASN A 379 20.86 -1.58 -3.14
N SER A 380 19.72 -1.63 -3.80
CA SER A 380 19.11 -2.87 -4.32
C SER A 380 20.01 -3.59 -5.33
N ASN A 381 20.87 -2.84 -6.00
CA ASN A 381 21.68 -3.39 -7.08
C ASN A 381 22.90 -2.58 -7.47
N GLY A 382 23.11 -2.47 -8.77
CA GLY A 382 24.10 -1.71 -9.50
C GLY A 382 23.91 -1.67 -11.00
N GLN A 383 22.79 -2.13 -11.58
CA GLN A 383 22.63 -2.16 -13.04
C GLN A 383 21.42 -1.41 -13.58
N TRP A 384 20.44 -1.07 -12.78
CA TRP A 384 19.24 -0.33 -13.18
C TRP A 384 19.13 1.06 -12.58
N ASN A 385 20.00 1.43 -11.66
CA ASN A 385 20.16 2.79 -11.19
C ASN A 385 21.62 3.19 -11.15
N ASP A 386 21.90 4.48 -11.12
CA ASP A 386 23.25 5.06 -11.01
C ASP A 386 23.39 5.91 -9.73
N ALA A 387 22.63 5.57 -8.69
CA ALA A 387 22.75 6.18 -7.37
C ALA A 387 24.17 5.97 -6.82
N PRO A 388 24.82 7.04 -6.32
CA PRO A 388 26.18 6.93 -5.78
C PRO A 388 26.24 6.28 -4.40
N GLN A 389 25.09 6.13 -3.74
CA GLN A 389 24.99 5.59 -2.38
C GLN A 389 25.38 4.12 -2.33
N THR A 390 26.27 3.81 -1.39
CA THR A 390 26.77 2.46 -1.12
C THR A 390 26.35 1.97 0.26
N PRO A 391 26.35 0.62 0.54
CA PRO A 391 26.85 -0.51 -0.26
C PRO A 391 26.04 -0.77 -1.54
N ILE A 392 26.74 -1.06 -2.63
CA ILE A 392 26.16 -1.32 -3.95
C ILE A 392 26.63 -2.70 -4.47
N GLY A 393 25.83 -3.37 -5.31
CA GLY A 393 26.17 -4.70 -5.88
C GLY A 393 26.17 -5.83 -4.85
N LYS A 394 25.39 -5.67 -3.76
CA LYS A 394 25.31 -6.64 -2.66
C LYS A 394 23.96 -7.36 -2.62
N MET A 395 22.88 -6.75 -3.07
CA MET A 395 21.51 -7.28 -2.90
C MET A 395 20.96 -7.97 -4.15
N ASP A 396 21.41 -7.61 -5.33
CA ASP A 396 20.92 -8.11 -6.61
C ASP A 396 21.30 -9.57 -6.90
N ARG A 397 22.45 -10.03 -6.41
CA ARG A 397 22.98 -11.38 -6.67
C ARG A 397 22.97 -12.23 -5.44
N SER A 398 22.34 -13.41 -5.51
CA SER A 398 22.15 -14.31 -4.37
C SER A 398 23.46 -14.62 -3.63
N ALA A 399 24.58 -14.91 -4.34
CA ALA A 399 25.85 -15.23 -3.70
C ALA A 399 26.37 -14.07 -2.83
N ALA A 400 26.36 -12.82 -3.36
CA ALA A 400 26.79 -11.64 -2.62
C ALA A 400 25.83 -11.34 -1.47
N ARG A 401 24.51 -11.38 -1.73
CA ARG A 401 23.46 -11.11 -0.76
C ARG A 401 23.55 -12.06 0.45
N ARG A 402 23.69 -13.34 0.21
CA ARG A 402 23.80 -14.35 1.28
C ARG A 402 25.08 -14.21 2.09
N GLN A 403 26.19 -13.80 1.46
CA GLN A 403 27.43 -13.49 2.16
C GLN A 403 27.27 -12.28 3.09
N GLU A 404 26.63 -11.20 2.61
CA GLU A 404 26.31 -10.03 3.44
C GLU A 404 25.38 -10.39 4.61
N MET A 405 24.30 -11.14 4.33
CA MET A 405 23.34 -11.54 5.35
C MET A 405 23.94 -12.50 6.40
N LYS A 406 24.91 -13.33 5.99
CA LYS A 406 25.68 -14.13 6.93
C LYS A 406 26.49 -13.23 7.88
N TRP A 407 27.21 -12.24 7.34
CA TRP A 407 27.94 -11.28 8.15
C TRP A 407 27.02 -10.51 9.10
N MET A 408 25.85 -10.07 8.64
CA MET A 408 24.83 -9.41 9.46
C MET A 408 24.38 -10.30 10.62
N LYS A 409 24.05 -11.56 10.34
CA LYS A 409 23.64 -12.53 11.37
C LYS A 409 24.75 -12.74 12.40
N ASP A 410 25.99 -12.92 11.94
CA ASP A 410 27.17 -13.17 12.81
C ASP A 410 27.44 -11.96 13.74
N ASN A 411 27.06 -10.74 13.32
CA ASN A 411 27.23 -9.52 14.10
C ASN A 411 25.94 -9.00 14.77
N GLY A 412 24.82 -9.74 14.68
CA GLY A 412 23.58 -9.41 15.38
C GLY A 412 22.82 -8.22 14.80
N ILE A 413 22.98 -7.93 13.52
CA ILE A 413 22.19 -6.94 12.78
C ILE A 413 20.73 -7.41 12.75
N LEU A 414 19.78 -6.50 13.04
CA LEU A 414 18.35 -6.80 13.11
C LEU A 414 17.68 -6.84 11.75
N GLY A 415 18.04 -5.90 10.88
CA GLY A 415 17.35 -5.73 9.61
C GLY A 415 18.13 -4.90 8.61
N ILE A 416 17.52 -4.75 7.45
CA ILE A 416 18.03 -3.93 6.35
C ILE A 416 16.96 -3.00 5.81
N LYS A 417 17.39 -1.81 5.36
CA LYS A 417 16.67 -0.93 4.44
C LYS A 417 17.30 -1.12 3.07
N VAL A 418 16.55 -1.63 2.09
CA VAL A 418 17.03 -1.78 0.71
C VAL A 418 16.33 -0.76 -0.17
N ASP A 419 17.11 -0.03 -0.95
CA ASP A 419 16.67 1.17 -1.64
C ASP A 419 16.95 1.13 -3.15
N PHE A 420 16.28 2.01 -3.91
CA PHE A 420 16.52 2.27 -5.33
C PHE A 420 16.20 1.11 -6.28
N PHE A 421 15.04 0.50 -6.11
CA PHE A 421 14.54 -0.53 -7.01
C PHE A 421 14.17 0.06 -8.38
N GLY A 422 14.23 -0.76 -9.42
CA GLY A 422 14.11 -0.32 -10.81
C GLY A 422 12.71 -0.39 -11.42
N GLY A 423 11.64 -0.42 -10.63
CA GLY A 423 10.26 -0.46 -11.12
C GLY A 423 9.49 -1.75 -10.79
N ASP A 424 8.56 -2.13 -11.67
CA ASP A 424 7.47 -3.09 -11.41
C ASP A 424 7.51 -4.36 -12.29
N LYS A 425 8.55 -4.54 -13.11
CA LYS A 425 8.70 -5.72 -13.98
C LYS A 425 8.85 -7.01 -13.17
N GLN A 426 8.47 -8.15 -13.75
CA GLN A 426 8.54 -9.46 -13.08
C GLN A 426 9.91 -9.79 -12.46
N PRO A 427 11.07 -9.53 -13.12
CA PRO A 427 12.37 -9.75 -12.49
C PRO A 427 12.61 -8.87 -11.25
N MET A 428 11.98 -7.70 -11.18
CA MET A 428 12.05 -6.85 -9.98
C MET A 428 11.21 -7.42 -8.85
N MET A 429 9.99 -7.92 -9.14
CA MET A 429 9.17 -8.62 -8.15
C MET A 429 9.90 -9.86 -7.63
N GLN A 430 10.59 -10.59 -8.49
CA GLN A 430 11.44 -11.72 -8.10
C GLN A 430 12.57 -11.29 -7.16
N LEU A 431 13.20 -10.13 -7.40
CA LEU A 431 14.27 -9.63 -6.53
C LEU A 431 13.75 -9.30 -5.11
N TYR A 432 12.57 -8.69 -4.98
CA TYR A 432 11.95 -8.47 -3.67
C TYR A 432 11.74 -9.79 -2.93
N GLU A 433 11.18 -10.80 -3.59
CA GLU A 433 10.96 -12.13 -3.02
C GLU A 433 12.27 -12.82 -2.64
N ASP A 434 13.28 -12.74 -3.49
CA ASP A 434 14.62 -13.30 -3.24
C ASP A 434 15.29 -12.67 -2.02
N ILE A 435 15.24 -11.34 -1.90
CA ILE A 435 15.78 -10.61 -0.74
C ILE A 435 15.06 -11.05 0.54
N LEU A 436 13.72 -11.09 0.51
CA LEU A 436 12.91 -11.48 1.66
C LEU A 436 13.18 -12.92 2.08
N THR A 437 13.27 -13.83 1.12
CA THR A 437 13.52 -15.26 1.38
C THR A 437 14.91 -15.48 1.99
N ASP A 438 15.95 -14.93 1.35
CA ASP A 438 17.31 -15.03 1.87
C ASP A 438 17.42 -14.37 3.25
N ALA A 439 16.86 -13.16 3.43
CA ALA A 439 16.87 -12.45 4.70
C ALA A 439 16.19 -13.25 5.83
N ASN A 440 15.07 -13.93 5.53
CA ASN A 440 14.41 -14.78 6.53
C ASN A 440 15.30 -15.92 7.00
N GLU A 441 16.05 -16.59 6.11
CA GLU A 441 16.97 -17.65 6.52
C GLU A 441 18.05 -17.17 7.50
N PHE A 442 18.47 -15.93 7.36
CA PHE A 442 19.46 -15.31 8.27
C PHE A 442 18.83 -14.58 9.46
N GLY A 443 17.51 -14.52 9.54
CA GLY A 443 16.78 -13.85 10.62
C GLY A 443 16.83 -12.32 10.53
N ILE A 444 16.85 -11.76 9.32
CA ILE A 444 16.94 -10.34 9.02
C ILE A 444 15.58 -9.80 8.59
N GLN A 445 15.16 -8.68 9.17
CA GLN A 445 13.95 -7.94 8.77
C GLN A 445 14.24 -7.02 7.59
N CYS A 446 13.24 -6.78 6.73
CA CYS A 446 13.39 -5.96 5.53
C CYS A 446 12.44 -4.78 5.50
N ILE A 447 12.99 -3.60 5.21
CA ILE A 447 12.30 -2.36 4.85
C ILE A 447 12.73 -2.01 3.42
N PHE A 448 11.80 -1.56 2.57
CA PHE A 448 12.09 -1.18 1.21
C PHE A 448 11.83 0.31 0.97
N HIS A 449 12.77 0.98 0.31
CA HIS A 449 12.68 2.36 -0.15
C HIS A 449 12.93 2.45 -1.66
N GLY A 450 12.66 3.60 -2.29
CA GLY A 450 12.75 3.73 -3.74
C GLY A 450 12.05 2.55 -4.44
N CYS A 451 10.86 2.20 -4.01
CA CYS A 451 10.29 0.87 -4.18
C CYS A 451 8.85 0.89 -4.67
N THR A 452 8.35 -0.29 -4.99
CA THR A 452 6.94 -0.53 -5.32
C THR A 452 6.05 -0.58 -4.06
N LEU A 453 4.71 -0.50 -4.26
CA LEU A 453 3.71 -0.70 -3.22
C LEU A 453 3.80 -2.13 -2.63
N PRO A 454 3.66 -2.32 -1.30
CA PRO A 454 3.46 -3.64 -0.73
C PRO A 454 2.07 -4.18 -1.12
N ARG A 455 2.00 -5.47 -1.40
CA ARG A 455 0.80 -6.13 -1.91
C ARG A 455 0.43 -7.34 -1.07
N GLY A 456 0.12 -7.08 0.21
CA GLY A 456 -0.14 -8.12 1.20
C GLY A 456 1.14 -8.79 1.72
N TRP A 457 2.30 -8.16 1.50
CA TRP A 457 3.60 -8.73 1.87
C TRP A 457 3.79 -8.88 3.37
N GLU A 458 3.07 -8.12 4.19
CA GLU A 458 3.04 -8.29 5.65
C GLU A 458 2.59 -9.70 6.05
N ARG A 459 1.67 -10.30 5.29
CA ARG A 459 1.20 -11.66 5.55
C ARG A 459 1.98 -12.72 4.76
N MET A 460 2.41 -12.38 3.54
CA MET A 460 3.13 -13.31 2.68
C MET A 460 4.53 -13.63 3.22
N TYR A 461 5.21 -12.64 3.80
CA TYR A 461 6.62 -12.70 4.19
C TYR A 461 6.81 -12.25 5.63
N PRO A 462 7.08 -13.16 6.58
CA PRO A 462 7.07 -12.85 8.02
C PRO A 462 8.18 -11.88 8.47
N ASN A 463 9.22 -11.68 7.66
CA ASN A 463 10.32 -10.75 7.90
C ASN A 463 10.18 -9.42 7.13
N TYR A 464 9.12 -9.27 6.34
CA TYR A 464 8.79 -7.98 5.74
C TYR A 464 8.22 -7.03 6.82
N VAL A 465 8.68 -5.79 6.82
CA VAL A 465 8.27 -4.78 7.79
C VAL A 465 7.42 -3.69 7.13
N ALA A 466 7.99 -2.98 6.17
CA ALA A 466 7.35 -1.86 5.51
C ALA A 466 8.01 -1.54 4.17
N SER A 467 7.30 -0.76 3.37
CA SER A 467 7.85 -0.06 2.19
C SER A 467 7.56 1.42 2.30
N GLU A 468 8.42 2.25 1.74
CA GLU A 468 8.15 3.67 1.55
C GLU A 468 7.01 3.86 0.55
N ALA A 469 7.27 3.76 -0.74
CA ALA A 469 6.31 3.88 -1.84
C ALA A 469 5.33 5.05 -1.66
N VAL A 470 5.84 6.22 -1.27
CA VAL A 470 5.11 7.45 -0.97
C VAL A 470 6.09 8.62 -0.88
N LEU A 471 5.61 9.83 -1.07
CA LEU A 471 6.41 11.02 -0.77
C LEU A 471 6.58 11.15 0.75
N ALA A 472 7.68 10.61 1.28
CA ALA A 472 7.96 10.47 2.70
C ALA A 472 8.65 11.69 3.32
N SER A 473 8.97 11.62 4.62
CA SER A 473 9.53 12.76 5.37
C SER A 473 10.95 13.15 4.95
N GLU A 474 11.70 12.30 4.28
CA GLU A 474 13.03 12.67 3.76
C GLU A 474 12.97 13.86 2.79
N ASN A 475 11.85 14.02 2.07
CA ASN A 475 11.63 15.14 1.17
C ASN A 475 11.57 16.50 1.89
N LEU A 476 11.29 16.52 3.19
CA LEU A 476 11.23 17.74 4.01
C LEU A 476 12.61 18.41 4.14
N HIS A 477 13.67 17.63 4.05
CA HIS A 477 15.04 18.16 4.05
C HIS A 477 15.40 18.89 2.75
N PHE A 478 14.90 18.43 1.61
CA PHE A 478 15.32 18.90 0.30
C PHE A 478 14.76 20.27 -0.11
N GLY A 479 13.63 20.69 0.45
CA GLY A 479 13.05 21.97 0.06
C GLY A 479 11.90 22.45 0.94
N GLN A 480 11.80 23.77 1.10
CA GLN A 480 10.73 24.38 1.90
C GLN A 480 9.32 24.03 1.38
N GLY A 481 9.16 23.92 0.06
CA GLY A 481 7.87 23.52 -0.53
C GLY A 481 7.37 22.16 -0.06
N ALA A 482 8.26 21.21 0.25
CA ALA A 482 7.89 19.93 0.85
C ALA A 482 7.38 20.12 2.30
N CYS A 483 8.05 20.95 3.10
CA CYS A 483 7.58 21.29 4.45
C CYS A 483 6.23 22.02 4.44
N ASP A 484 6.01 22.90 3.46
CA ASP A 484 4.75 23.63 3.30
C ASP A 484 3.59 22.68 2.91
N ALA A 485 3.88 21.58 2.20
CA ALA A 485 2.92 20.57 1.78
C ALA A 485 2.77 19.40 2.77
N GLU A 486 3.59 19.29 3.82
CA GLU A 486 3.66 18.14 4.73
C GLU A 486 2.28 17.79 5.31
N ALA A 487 1.58 18.76 5.88
CA ALA A 487 0.27 18.52 6.51
C ALA A 487 -0.75 17.96 5.52
N ARG A 488 -0.80 18.52 4.30
CA ARG A 488 -1.70 18.05 3.24
C ARG A 488 -1.37 16.62 2.81
N ASN A 489 -0.11 16.30 2.57
CA ASN A 489 0.33 14.97 2.18
C ASN A 489 0.04 13.95 3.28
N ALA A 490 0.32 14.27 4.54
CA ALA A 490 0.01 13.43 5.69
C ALA A 490 -1.50 13.11 5.80
N CYS A 491 -2.37 14.10 5.54
CA CYS A 491 -3.82 13.90 5.50
C CYS A 491 -4.31 13.08 4.29
N ILE A 492 -3.47 12.81 3.28
CA ILE A 492 -3.79 11.95 2.15
C ILE A 492 -3.37 10.50 2.42
N HIS A 493 -2.18 10.30 2.96
CA HIS A 493 -1.59 8.97 3.11
C HIS A 493 -2.43 8.02 3.94
N THR A 494 -3.10 8.51 4.99
CA THR A 494 -3.99 7.72 5.84
C THR A 494 -5.22 7.17 5.13
N PHE A 495 -5.67 7.81 4.06
CA PHE A 495 -6.83 7.39 3.27
C PHE A 495 -6.47 6.52 2.06
N ILE A 496 -5.22 6.58 1.60
CA ILE A 496 -4.83 5.94 0.35
C ILE A 496 -3.67 4.97 0.59
N ARG A 497 -2.42 5.45 0.63
CA ARG A 497 -1.22 4.61 0.66
C ARG A 497 -1.17 3.67 1.87
N ASN A 498 -1.46 4.17 3.05
CA ASN A 498 -1.35 3.38 4.29
C ASN A 498 -2.58 2.49 4.56
N THR A 499 -3.62 2.56 3.74
CA THR A 499 -4.78 1.65 3.86
C THR A 499 -4.48 0.23 3.42
N VAL A 500 -3.59 0.05 2.46
CA VAL A 500 -3.30 -1.23 1.81
C VAL A 500 -1.99 -1.88 2.26
N GLY A 501 -1.22 -1.22 3.12
CA GLY A 501 0.02 -1.82 3.65
C GLY A 501 0.86 -0.87 4.47
N SER A 502 1.79 -1.45 5.22
CA SER A 502 2.75 -0.75 6.09
C SER A 502 3.55 0.29 5.32
N MET A 503 3.72 1.46 5.94
CA MET A 503 4.36 2.62 5.33
C MET A 503 5.53 3.10 6.18
N ASP A 504 6.74 3.02 5.63
CA ASP A 504 7.92 3.61 6.27
C ASP A 504 8.04 5.08 5.88
N PHE A 505 7.60 5.94 6.77
CA PHE A 505 7.47 7.38 6.51
C PHE A 505 8.61 8.20 7.13
N GLY A 506 9.23 7.73 8.21
CA GLY A 506 10.34 8.40 8.89
C GLY A 506 10.00 9.70 9.61
N GLY A 507 8.72 10.02 9.77
CA GLY A 507 8.24 11.27 10.35
C GLY A 507 8.45 11.42 11.87
N SER A 508 7.63 12.27 12.47
CA SER A 508 7.66 12.60 13.91
C SER A 508 8.97 13.25 14.37
N THR A 509 9.41 14.29 13.66
CA THR A 509 10.50 15.15 14.13
C THR A 509 9.98 16.21 15.12
N LEU A 510 10.79 16.53 16.12
CA LEU A 510 10.53 17.65 17.03
C LEU A 510 11.47 18.85 16.77
N ASN A 511 12.44 18.72 15.87
CA ASN A 511 13.24 19.85 15.41
C ASN A 511 12.38 20.87 14.69
N LYS A 512 12.68 22.16 14.89
CA LYS A 512 12.10 23.26 14.11
C LYS A 512 12.70 23.34 12.72
N TYR A 513 13.99 23.05 12.60
CA TYR A 513 14.73 23.04 11.35
C TYR A 513 15.22 21.63 11.05
N TYR A 514 15.15 21.25 9.79
CA TYR A 514 15.64 19.94 9.34
C TYR A 514 17.16 19.97 9.16
N ASN A 515 17.86 20.11 10.28
CA ASN A 515 19.32 20.12 10.35
C ASN A 515 19.78 19.65 11.74
N ALA A 516 21.02 19.15 11.84
CA ALA A 516 21.59 18.60 13.06
C ALA A 516 21.74 19.63 14.20
N ASP A 517 21.93 20.90 13.89
CA ASP A 517 22.02 21.99 14.87
C ASP A 517 20.66 22.59 15.26
N ASN A 518 19.58 22.19 14.61
CA ASN A 518 18.22 22.72 14.78
C ASN A 518 18.12 24.25 14.61
N GLN A 519 18.98 24.86 13.79
CA GLN A 519 19.05 26.31 13.56
C GLN A 519 19.00 26.73 12.09
N HIS A 520 19.31 25.81 11.17
CA HIS A 520 19.40 26.04 9.74
C HIS A 520 18.59 25.01 8.95
N GLY A 521 18.44 25.23 7.65
CA GLY A 521 17.76 24.33 6.73
C GLY A 521 16.29 24.69 6.52
N THR A 522 15.53 23.74 6.03
CA THR A 522 14.07 23.88 5.83
C THR A 522 13.36 23.93 7.18
N VAL A 523 12.25 24.67 7.21
CA VAL A 523 11.53 24.97 8.46
C VAL A 523 10.26 24.13 8.54
N ARG A 524 10.15 23.33 9.60
CA ARG A 524 8.91 22.60 9.91
C ARG A 524 7.76 23.59 10.14
N LYS A 525 6.63 23.37 9.46
CA LYS A 525 5.41 24.17 9.58
C LYS A 525 4.37 23.53 10.51
N THR A 526 4.47 22.24 10.71
CA THR A 526 3.57 21.48 11.57
C THR A 526 3.92 21.64 13.06
N SER A 527 2.93 21.43 13.93
CA SER A 527 3.14 21.53 15.38
C SER A 527 3.76 20.23 15.96
N ASP A 528 4.28 20.30 17.19
CA ASP A 528 4.76 19.11 17.90
C ASP A 528 3.63 18.07 18.05
N VAL A 529 2.41 18.51 18.36
CA VAL A 529 1.26 17.58 18.47
C VAL A 529 0.90 16.95 17.13
N PHE A 530 1.13 17.64 16.00
CA PHE A 530 1.02 17.03 14.68
C PHE A 530 2.02 15.88 14.54
N ALA A 531 3.28 16.08 14.91
CA ALA A 531 4.30 15.05 14.86
C ALA A 531 3.93 13.82 15.74
N LEU A 532 3.42 14.04 16.95
CA LEU A 532 2.94 12.97 17.81
C LEU A 532 1.76 12.21 17.18
N ALA A 533 0.83 12.95 16.57
CA ALA A 533 -0.33 12.35 15.92
C ALA A 533 0.05 11.45 14.73
N THR A 534 1.06 11.83 13.93
CA THR A 534 1.54 11.00 12.82
C THR A 534 2.13 9.66 13.29
N ALA A 535 2.76 9.60 14.46
CA ALA A 535 3.25 8.35 15.05
C ALA A 535 2.11 7.35 15.37
N VAL A 536 0.89 7.85 15.57
CA VAL A 536 -0.32 7.02 15.75
C VAL A 536 -1.02 6.76 14.42
N LEU A 537 -1.17 7.78 13.57
CA LEU A 537 -1.92 7.72 12.31
C LEU A 537 -1.26 6.79 11.29
N PHE A 538 0.06 6.83 11.17
CA PHE A 538 0.80 6.01 10.21
C PHE A 538 1.12 4.64 10.79
N GLN A 539 0.86 3.61 10.01
CA GLN A 539 1.06 2.23 10.44
C GLN A 539 2.31 1.65 9.78
N SER A 540 3.24 1.25 10.62
CA SER A 540 4.36 0.35 10.36
C SER A 540 4.76 -0.28 11.68
N SER A 541 5.09 -1.56 11.68
CA SER A 541 5.45 -2.29 12.92
C SER A 541 6.85 -1.94 13.45
N VAL A 542 7.74 -1.47 12.58
CA VAL A 542 9.00 -0.81 12.93
C VAL A 542 8.93 0.59 12.35
N GLN A 543 9.18 1.61 13.19
CA GLN A 543 9.19 3.01 12.77
C GLN A 543 10.51 3.65 13.18
N HIS A 544 11.29 4.10 12.19
CA HIS A 544 12.49 4.88 12.42
C HIS A 544 12.13 6.37 12.31
N PHE A 545 12.07 7.04 13.46
CA PHE A 545 11.67 8.45 13.54
C PHE A 545 12.83 9.41 13.29
N ALA A 546 12.50 10.59 12.78
CA ALA A 546 13.43 11.68 12.51
C ALA A 546 13.79 12.51 13.76
N MET A 547 13.48 12.04 14.96
CA MET A 547 13.94 12.67 16.20
C MET A 547 15.45 12.50 16.37
N ALA A 548 16.07 13.53 16.94
CA ALA A 548 17.52 13.63 17.09
C ALA A 548 17.92 13.74 18.58
N PRO A 549 19.18 13.49 18.95
CA PRO A 549 19.66 13.52 20.33
C PRO A 549 19.41 14.84 21.08
N ASN A 550 19.42 15.99 20.37
CA ASN A 550 19.08 17.30 20.95
C ASN A 550 17.66 17.36 21.50
N ASN A 551 16.71 16.57 20.97
CA ASN A 551 15.33 16.60 21.42
C ASN A 551 15.13 16.14 22.87
N LEU A 552 16.12 15.48 23.47
CA LEU A 552 16.09 15.16 24.91
C LEU A 552 16.15 16.42 25.78
N THR A 553 16.67 17.54 25.25
CA THR A 553 16.89 18.78 25.99
C THR A 553 16.17 20.00 25.45
N ASP A 554 15.93 20.07 24.12
CA ASP A 554 15.33 21.24 23.48
C ASP A 554 13.85 21.06 23.10
N ALA A 555 13.34 19.83 23.11
CA ALA A 555 11.93 19.55 22.87
C ALA A 555 11.11 19.53 24.18
N PRO A 556 9.79 19.78 24.13
CA PRO A 556 8.94 19.71 25.29
C PRO A 556 8.94 18.31 25.93
N ALA A 557 9.16 18.21 27.24
CA ALA A 557 9.24 16.93 27.94
C ALA A 557 8.01 16.03 27.72
N TRP A 558 6.81 16.61 27.68
CA TRP A 558 5.58 15.85 27.42
C TRP A 558 5.56 15.19 26.03
N ALA A 559 6.19 15.84 25.01
CA ALA A 559 6.28 15.28 23.66
C ALA A 559 7.31 14.15 23.62
N VAL A 560 8.46 14.33 24.26
CA VAL A 560 9.49 13.28 24.38
C VAL A 560 8.93 12.07 25.11
N ASP A 561 8.23 12.28 26.22
CA ASP A 561 7.63 11.18 27.01
C ASP A 561 6.53 10.45 26.25
N PHE A 562 5.71 11.13 25.45
CA PHE A 562 4.79 10.48 24.52
C PHE A 562 5.53 9.59 23.54
N MET A 563 6.59 10.07 22.90
CA MET A 563 7.36 9.32 21.91
C MET A 563 8.12 8.13 22.52
N LYS A 564 8.44 8.16 23.81
CA LYS A 564 8.91 6.97 24.56
C LYS A 564 7.83 5.90 24.69
N GLN A 565 6.56 6.27 24.82
CA GLN A 565 5.45 5.38 25.17
C GLN A 565 4.64 4.88 23.98
N VAL A 566 4.45 5.69 22.93
CA VAL A 566 3.60 5.33 21.78
C VAL A 566 4.04 3.99 21.18
N PRO A 567 3.11 3.03 20.93
CA PRO A 567 3.44 1.75 20.33
C PRO A 567 3.58 1.87 18.80
N THR A 568 4.10 0.82 18.15
CA THR A 568 4.15 0.69 16.68
C THR A 568 3.31 -0.47 16.16
N THR A 569 2.80 -1.31 17.05
CA THR A 569 1.91 -2.43 16.72
C THR A 569 0.51 -2.18 17.26
N TRP A 570 -0.49 -2.50 16.45
CA TRP A 570 -1.87 -2.14 16.72
C TRP A 570 -2.79 -3.35 16.67
N ASP A 571 -3.73 -3.42 17.60
CA ASP A 571 -4.73 -4.49 17.65
C ASP A 571 -6.01 -4.12 16.90
N GLU A 572 -6.31 -2.81 16.80
CA GLU A 572 -7.54 -2.33 16.20
C GLU A 572 -7.36 -0.92 15.64
N VAL A 573 -8.07 -0.61 14.56
CA VAL A 573 -8.20 0.72 13.99
C VAL A 573 -9.66 1.08 13.84
N GLN A 574 -10.02 2.33 14.17
CA GLN A 574 -11.35 2.90 13.93
C GLN A 574 -11.21 4.29 13.31
N PHE A 575 -11.79 4.47 12.12
CA PHE A 575 -11.93 5.78 11.51
C PHE A 575 -13.04 6.58 12.21
N ILE A 576 -12.77 7.83 12.54
CA ILE A 576 -13.72 8.71 13.24
C ILE A 576 -14.27 9.76 12.30
N ASP A 577 -13.41 10.58 11.69
CA ASP A 577 -13.80 11.66 10.77
C ASP A 577 -12.61 12.09 9.90
N GLY A 578 -12.90 12.70 8.74
CA GLY A 578 -11.84 13.26 7.90
C GLY A 578 -12.22 13.39 6.43
N TYR A 579 -11.32 14.06 5.70
CA TYR A 579 -11.39 14.20 4.26
C TYR A 579 -9.96 14.26 3.69
N PRO A 580 -9.65 13.51 2.62
CA PRO A 580 -8.29 13.45 2.06
C PRO A 580 -7.74 14.84 1.72
N GLY A 581 -6.53 15.12 2.20
CA GLY A 581 -5.83 16.38 2.01
C GLY A 581 -6.32 17.54 2.88
N GLN A 582 -7.35 17.36 3.70
CA GLN A 582 -7.86 18.40 4.61
C GLN A 582 -7.60 18.07 6.07
N TYR A 583 -8.13 16.98 6.58
CA TYR A 583 -7.90 16.53 7.96
C TYR A 583 -8.24 15.05 8.10
N VAL A 584 -7.74 14.43 9.16
CA VAL A 584 -8.08 13.07 9.52
C VAL A 584 -8.10 12.91 11.03
N ILE A 585 -9.05 12.12 11.55
CA ILE A 585 -9.15 11.71 12.94
C ILE A 585 -9.45 10.22 12.96
N MET A 586 -8.60 9.44 13.64
CA MET A 586 -8.82 8.00 13.83
C MET A 586 -8.35 7.54 15.20
N ALA A 587 -8.81 6.38 15.62
CA ALA A 587 -8.38 5.72 16.83
C ALA A 587 -7.65 4.42 16.52
N ARG A 588 -6.64 4.10 17.33
CA ARG A 588 -5.94 2.81 17.32
C ARG A 588 -5.82 2.27 18.74
N ARG A 589 -5.89 0.95 18.89
CA ARG A 589 -5.71 0.28 20.16
C ARG A 589 -4.46 -0.59 20.15
N SER A 590 -3.73 -0.54 21.24
CA SER A 590 -2.63 -1.46 21.52
C SER A 590 -2.77 -1.98 22.96
N GLY A 591 -2.98 -3.27 23.12
CA GLY A 591 -3.38 -3.86 24.39
C GLY A 591 -4.72 -3.30 24.87
N SER A 592 -4.74 -2.72 26.07
CA SER A 592 -5.92 -2.04 26.63
C SER A 592 -5.98 -0.54 26.33
N THR A 593 -4.90 0.06 25.78
CA THR A 593 -4.79 1.51 25.61
C THR A 593 -5.28 1.95 24.23
N TRP A 594 -6.15 2.93 24.19
CA TRP A 594 -6.61 3.61 23.00
C TRP A 594 -5.85 4.92 22.78
N TYR A 595 -5.50 5.16 21.53
CA TYR A 595 -4.89 6.39 21.02
C TYR A 595 -5.83 6.95 19.95
N VAL A 596 -6.46 8.09 20.23
CA VAL A 596 -7.23 8.85 19.24
C VAL A 596 -6.32 9.97 18.75
N ALA A 597 -6.02 9.99 17.46
CA ALA A 597 -5.13 10.97 16.86
C ALA A 597 -5.81 11.68 15.70
N GLY A 598 -5.54 12.97 15.55
CA GLY A 598 -6.01 13.75 14.43
C GLY A 598 -5.03 14.83 14.02
N ILE A 599 -4.99 15.14 12.72
CA ILE A 599 -4.20 16.21 12.12
C ILE A 599 -5.05 17.05 11.18
N ASN A 600 -4.66 18.31 11.00
CA ASN A 600 -5.38 19.26 10.18
C ASN A 600 -4.43 19.97 9.19
N ALA A 601 -4.77 19.91 7.91
CA ALA A 601 -4.11 20.61 6.81
C ALA A 601 -5.00 21.69 6.16
N ALA A 602 -6.23 21.86 6.63
CA ALA A 602 -7.10 22.93 6.13
C ALA A 602 -6.60 24.30 6.55
N ASP A 603 -6.96 25.35 5.77
CA ASP A 603 -6.56 26.73 6.03
C ASP A 603 -7.19 27.33 7.30
N GLN A 604 -8.15 26.63 7.89
CA GLN A 604 -8.86 27.03 9.11
C GLN A 604 -8.82 25.92 10.16
N PRO A 605 -8.93 26.26 11.45
CA PRO A 605 -9.06 25.28 12.50
C PRO A 605 -10.26 24.35 12.30
N VAL A 606 -10.06 23.06 12.48
CA VAL A 606 -11.13 22.05 12.38
C VAL A 606 -11.76 21.85 13.77
N LYS A 607 -13.03 22.27 13.90
CA LYS A 607 -13.83 22.10 15.12
C LYS A 607 -14.74 20.91 15.01
N ARG A 608 -14.62 19.95 15.93
CA ARG A 608 -15.42 18.71 15.95
C ARG A 608 -15.90 18.37 17.35
N THR A 609 -17.08 17.77 17.42
CA THR A 609 -17.53 17.04 18.59
C THR A 609 -17.37 15.57 18.31
N LEU A 610 -16.29 14.98 18.85
CA LEU A 610 -15.98 13.56 18.66
C LEU A 610 -16.89 12.70 19.53
N THR A 611 -17.41 11.62 18.96
CA THR A 611 -18.07 10.55 19.72
C THR A 611 -17.09 9.38 19.79
N LEU A 612 -16.66 9.02 21.00
CA LEU A 612 -15.57 8.09 21.26
C LEU A 612 -16.07 6.88 22.07
N PRO A 613 -16.91 6.02 21.50
CA PRO A 613 -17.54 4.91 22.22
C PRO A 613 -16.55 3.88 22.75
N MET A 614 -15.35 3.80 22.13
CA MET A 614 -14.26 2.91 22.52
C MET A 614 -13.56 3.32 23.82
N LEU A 615 -13.64 4.59 24.22
CA LEU A 615 -13.02 5.07 25.46
C LEU A 615 -13.94 4.83 26.66
N GLU A 616 -13.36 4.76 27.86
CA GLU A 616 -14.10 4.64 29.11
C GLU A 616 -14.56 6.01 29.62
N THR A 617 -15.58 6.01 30.49
CA THR A 617 -15.95 7.21 31.24
C THR A 617 -14.88 7.48 32.29
N GLY A 618 -14.32 8.69 32.34
CA GLY A 618 -13.25 9.01 33.29
C GLY A 618 -12.27 10.00 32.74
N THR A 619 -11.04 9.91 33.16
CA THR A 619 -9.96 10.84 32.76
C THR A 619 -9.16 10.27 31.59
N ALA A 620 -8.89 11.10 30.60
CA ALA A 620 -7.96 10.82 29.50
C ALA A 620 -6.89 11.90 29.40
N GLN A 621 -5.72 11.53 28.89
CA GLN A 621 -4.69 12.51 28.51
C GLN A 621 -5.06 13.16 27.19
N LEU A 622 -4.92 14.48 27.10
CA LEU A 622 -5.15 15.26 25.88
C LEU A 622 -3.91 16.07 25.53
N TYR A 623 -3.32 15.77 24.39
CA TYR A 623 -2.25 16.54 23.76
C TYR A 623 -2.88 17.43 22.69
N MET A 624 -2.85 18.73 22.88
CA MET A 624 -3.43 19.72 21.97
C MET A 624 -2.84 21.11 22.28
N ASN A 625 -2.74 21.97 21.26
CA ASN A 625 -2.25 23.36 21.42
C ASN A 625 -0.88 23.48 22.13
N GLY A 626 0.04 22.55 21.84
CA GLY A 626 1.40 22.58 22.41
C GLY A 626 1.49 22.21 23.90
N GLN A 627 0.53 21.50 24.44
CA GLN A 627 0.53 21.09 25.84
C GLN A 627 -0.15 19.73 26.06
N LEU A 628 0.20 19.11 27.18
CA LEU A 628 -0.50 17.95 27.75
C LEU A 628 -1.44 18.43 28.87
N THR A 629 -2.71 18.05 28.78
CA THR A 629 -3.73 18.27 29.80
C THR A 629 -4.49 16.99 30.10
N GLN A 630 -5.28 16.99 31.19
CA GLN A 630 -6.21 15.92 31.48
C GLN A 630 -7.62 16.41 31.19
N VAL A 631 -8.41 15.57 30.52
CA VAL A 631 -9.82 15.84 30.22
C VAL A 631 -10.71 14.78 30.82
N LYS A 632 -11.90 15.18 31.26
CA LYS A 632 -12.90 14.25 31.75
C LYS A 632 -13.88 13.89 30.63
N LEU A 633 -13.97 12.62 30.30
CA LEU A 633 -14.93 12.09 29.34
C LEU A 633 -16.29 11.92 30.03
N PRO A 634 -17.36 12.54 29.51
CA PRO A 634 -18.71 12.40 30.07
C PRO A 634 -19.31 11.03 29.75
N LYS A 635 -20.43 10.67 30.38
CA LYS A 635 -21.17 9.42 30.10
C LYS A 635 -21.54 9.25 28.61
N LYS A 636 -21.75 10.34 27.90
CA LYS A 636 -22.03 10.33 26.45
C LYS A 636 -20.78 10.04 25.60
N LYS A 637 -19.59 9.96 26.22
CA LYS A 637 -18.30 9.72 25.56
C LYS A 637 -18.04 10.69 24.40
N THR A 638 -18.39 11.96 24.59
CA THR A 638 -18.18 13.02 23.60
C THR A 638 -17.14 14.02 24.10
N LEU A 639 -16.29 14.47 23.17
CA LEU A 639 -15.27 15.49 23.44
C LEU A 639 -15.24 16.51 22.31
N LYS A 640 -15.27 17.81 22.66
CA LYS A 640 -15.05 18.89 21.70
C LYS A 640 -13.57 19.13 21.52
N VAL A 641 -13.12 19.14 20.28
CA VAL A 641 -11.73 19.44 19.91
C VAL A 641 -11.71 20.55 18.85
N GLU A 642 -10.67 21.36 18.89
CA GLU A 642 -10.35 22.35 17.87
C GLU A 642 -8.90 22.15 17.44
N ILE A 643 -8.70 21.57 16.25
CA ILE A 643 -7.38 21.25 15.71
C ILE A 643 -6.91 22.44 14.87
N PRO A 644 -5.85 23.15 15.28
CA PRO A 644 -5.31 24.28 14.52
C PRO A 644 -4.83 23.87 13.12
N THR A 645 -4.75 24.80 12.18
CA THR A 645 -4.06 24.62 10.90
C THR A 645 -2.64 24.12 11.13
N ASN A 646 -2.21 23.09 10.40
CA ASN A 646 -0.93 22.39 10.57
C ASN A 646 -0.73 21.85 12.01
N GLY A 647 -1.80 21.71 12.75
CA GLY A 647 -1.82 21.20 14.11
C GLY A 647 -2.32 19.76 14.22
N GLY A 648 -2.24 19.26 15.45
CA GLY A 648 -2.72 17.92 15.79
C GLY A 648 -3.47 17.87 17.10
N VAL A 649 -4.11 16.74 17.35
CA VAL A 649 -4.69 16.32 18.63
C VAL A 649 -4.35 14.87 18.87
N VAL A 650 -4.00 14.53 20.12
CA VAL A 650 -3.90 13.13 20.55
C VAL A 650 -4.62 12.96 21.88
N ILE A 651 -5.42 11.91 22.02
CA ILE A 651 -6.11 11.52 23.25
C ILE A 651 -5.64 10.12 23.59
N VAL A 652 -5.23 9.88 24.84
CA VAL A 652 -4.74 8.57 25.30
C VAL A 652 -5.53 8.14 26.55
N GLN A 653 -6.06 6.92 26.51
CA GLN A 653 -6.75 6.31 27.63
C GLN A 653 -6.60 4.78 27.65
#